data_a4ed1d6843573437ff77669e02013cda
#
_entry.id   a4ed1d6843573437ff77669e02013cda
#
_cell.length_a   1.000
_cell.length_b   1.000
_cell.length_c   1.000
_cell.angle_alpha   90.00
_cell.angle_beta   90.00
_cell.angle_gamma   90.00
#
_symmetry.space_group_name_H-M   'P 1'
#
loop_
_entity.id
_entity.type
_entity.pdbx_description
1 polymer ?
#
loop_
_entity_poly.entity_id
_entity_poly.type
_entity_poly.pdbx_seq_one_letter_code
_entity_poly.pdbx_strand_id
1 'polypeptide(L)'
;MRTIIVSSILIFLIAVSFRMPRQVTVKGFIRDLYGNPLSGVLVVEKGTNNSTSTDITGYFTIAVKSKKSVLVYKAFGYSLSAKFTTSGNLTVVMKANKNFADSTALATQDLLQINRAPMVVKADKAQSSRSVLPGVVSEYKGFQPSGQPRATIINPDKNRYKPQDKERKKNNDYNTEDYDAIVENQFLAVDDNPLSTFSIDVDAASYSNIRRYLQMGTLPPAGSVRIEEMVNYFHYDYPQPSPEEPFSINTEMAACPWNGQHQLVLVGLQGKKIATDKLPASNIVFLIDVSGSMMDENKLPLVKSSMKLLVDQLREQDKVSIVVYAGNAGLALPSTSGSDKMKIKDAIDKLEAGGSTAGGQGIKLAYKTAVANFIAKGNNRVVLCTDGDFNVGVSSDAELENMIENERKSGVFLTVLGYGMGNYKDNKMQRLADKGNGNHAYIDGINEARKVLVNEFGGTLFTIAKDVKLQVEFNPAKVQAYRLIGYENRLLQKEDFNNDAKDAGELGSGHTVTALYEIIPAGVKNEFLESVDPLKYQQPVKPRNYVAMNNEEVMTIKFRYKKPDGDISRLIVHPVKEGNTLFTNASSNFRFAASVAEFGMLLRNSEFKQSSSFEDVVQLAKNAVGKDEEGYRAEFLILVKRAQSIGKQRVMKTEIIPVNY
;
A
#
# COMPACT_ATOMS: atom_id res chain seq x y z
N MET A 1 -20.74 -2.24 -77.95
CA MET A 1 -21.82 -1.74 -77.08
C MET A 1 -22.37 -2.78 -76.06
N ARG A 2 -21.68 -3.89 -75.78
CA ARG A 2 -22.18 -4.92 -74.84
C ARG A 2 -21.34 -5.06 -73.54
N THR A 3 -20.26 -4.29 -73.37
CA THR A 3 -19.33 -4.38 -72.28
C THR A 3 -19.46 -3.26 -71.22
N ILE A 4 -20.32 -2.25 -71.47
CA ILE A 4 -20.48 -1.11 -70.52
C ILE A 4 -21.68 -1.29 -69.58
N ILE A 5 -22.62 -2.20 -69.88
CA ILE A 5 -23.83 -2.40 -69.07
C ILE A 5 -23.61 -3.32 -67.89
N VAL A 6 -22.62 -4.21 -67.93
CA VAL A 6 -22.34 -5.15 -66.83
C VAL A 6 -21.58 -4.48 -65.64
N SER A 7 -20.77 -3.46 -65.88
CA SER A 7 -20.05 -2.72 -64.87
C SER A 7 -20.92 -1.79 -64.00
N SER A 8 -22.04 -1.28 -64.57
CA SER A 8 -22.94 -0.38 -63.83
C SER A 8 -23.87 -1.10 -62.85
N ILE A 9 -24.15 -2.39 -63.08
CA ILE A 9 -25.02 -3.20 -62.21
C ILE A 9 -24.21 -3.72 -60.98
N LEU A 10 -22.89 -3.96 -61.13
CA LEU A 10 -22.04 -4.42 -60.00
C LEU A 10 -21.70 -3.29 -59.03
N ILE A 11 -21.67 -2.03 -59.45
CA ILE A 11 -21.45 -0.87 -58.55
C ILE A 11 -22.72 -0.52 -57.78
N PHE A 12 -23.91 -0.86 -58.28
CA PHE A 12 -25.18 -0.60 -57.58
C PHE A 12 -25.51 -1.65 -56.51
N LEU A 13 -24.90 -2.85 -56.53
CA LEU A 13 -25.09 -3.91 -55.54
C LEU A 13 -24.15 -3.81 -54.34
N ILE A 14 -23.09 -3.01 -54.38
CA ILE A 14 -22.18 -2.77 -53.25
C ILE A 14 -22.62 -1.57 -52.37
N ALA A 15 -23.57 -0.75 -52.85
CA ALA A 15 -24.12 0.40 -52.11
C ALA A 15 -25.27 0.04 -51.14
N VAL A 16 -25.60 -1.27 -50.96
CA VAL A 16 -26.62 -1.70 -50.01
C VAL A 16 -25.98 -2.06 -48.68
N SER A 17 -25.96 -1.06 -47.79
CA SER A 17 -26.20 -1.23 -46.34
C SER A 17 -25.05 -1.70 -45.44
N PHE A 18 -24.10 -0.82 -45.19
CA PHE A 18 -23.67 -0.62 -43.81
C PHE A 18 -24.43 0.57 -43.19
N ARG A 19 -25.73 0.40 -42.92
CA ARG A 19 -26.38 1.27 -41.92
C ARG A 19 -25.81 0.90 -40.57
N MET A 20 -24.74 1.59 -40.10
CA MET A 20 -24.37 1.58 -38.71
C MET A 20 -25.61 1.96 -37.89
N PRO A 21 -26.00 1.17 -36.90
CA PRO A 21 -27.10 1.53 -36.01
C PRO A 21 -26.76 2.91 -35.42
N ARG A 22 -27.67 3.89 -35.58
CA ARG A 22 -27.51 5.21 -34.94
C ARG A 22 -27.46 5.01 -33.44
N GLN A 23 -26.28 5.09 -32.87
CA GLN A 23 -26.12 5.11 -31.43
C GLN A 23 -26.78 6.37 -30.84
N VAL A 24 -27.49 6.23 -29.75
CA VAL A 24 -28.14 7.31 -29.03
C VAL A 24 -27.31 7.65 -27.81
N THR A 25 -26.80 8.86 -27.73
CA THR A 25 -26.08 9.32 -26.53
C THR A 25 -27.08 9.74 -25.46
N VAL A 26 -26.99 9.11 -24.30
CA VAL A 26 -27.76 9.43 -23.09
C VAL A 26 -26.82 10.12 -22.09
N LYS A 27 -27.30 11.22 -21.51
CA LYS A 27 -26.61 12.01 -20.51
C LYS A 27 -27.48 12.14 -19.28
N GLY A 28 -26.88 12.26 -18.09
CA GLY A 28 -27.69 12.44 -16.88
C GLY A 28 -26.88 12.68 -15.63
N PHE A 29 -27.61 12.88 -14.53
CA PHE A 29 -27.07 13.04 -13.19
C PHE A 29 -27.64 11.97 -12.26
N ILE A 30 -26.80 11.46 -11.37
CA ILE A 30 -27.20 10.53 -10.32
C ILE A 30 -26.98 11.21 -8.97
N ARG A 31 -28.02 11.18 -8.14
CA ARG A 31 -28.03 11.83 -6.84
C ARG A 31 -28.61 10.88 -5.77
N ASP A 32 -28.31 11.14 -4.50
CA ASP A 32 -28.96 10.49 -3.38
C ASP A 32 -30.36 11.13 -3.09
N LEU A 33 -31.03 10.63 -2.05
CA LEU A 33 -32.33 11.15 -1.61
C LEU A 33 -32.26 12.60 -1.07
N TYR A 34 -31.06 13.05 -0.71
CA TYR A 34 -30.83 14.40 -0.17
C TYR A 34 -30.39 15.38 -1.25
N GLY A 35 -30.26 14.91 -2.50
CA GLY A 35 -29.86 15.75 -3.62
C GLY A 35 -28.33 15.82 -3.84
N ASN A 36 -27.53 15.15 -3.01
CA ASN A 36 -26.08 15.12 -3.17
C ASN A 36 -25.68 14.30 -4.41
N PRO A 37 -24.67 14.73 -5.17
CA PRO A 37 -24.18 13.98 -6.32
C PRO A 37 -23.54 12.66 -5.89
N LEU A 38 -23.79 11.58 -6.63
CA LEU A 38 -23.19 10.28 -6.41
C LEU A 38 -22.11 10.02 -7.47
N SER A 39 -20.85 10.09 -7.05
CA SER A 39 -19.68 9.77 -7.87
C SER A 39 -19.43 8.27 -7.92
N GLY A 40 -18.83 7.77 -9.05
CA GLY A 40 -18.43 6.38 -9.18
C GLY A 40 -19.59 5.38 -9.34
N VAL A 41 -20.81 5.85 -9.61
CA VAL A 41 -21.95 4.96 -9.90
C VAL A 41 -21.76 4.32 -11.25
N LEU A 42 -21.71 2.99 -11.31
CA LEU A 42 -21.63 2.24 -12.56
C LEU A 42 -22.98 2.28 -13.28
N VAL A 43 -22.98 2.74 -14.54
CA VAL A 43 -24.15 2.83 -15.42
C VAL A 43 -23.96 1.83 -16.56
N VAL A 44 -24.80 0.79 -16.62
CA VAL A 44 -24.66 -0.32 -17.59
C VAL A 44 -25.89 -0.38 -18.48
N GLU A 45 -25.70 -0.51 -19.80
CA GLU A 45 -26.79 -0.84 -20.73
C GLU A 45 -27.16 -2.32 -20.58
N LYS A 46 -28.36 -2.61 -20.08
CA LYS A 46 -28.83 -3.96 -19.75
C LYS A 46 -28.69 -4.91 -20.96
N GLY A 47 -28.06 -6.07 -20.72
CA GLY A 47 -27.86 -7.09 -21.77
C GLY A 47 -26.69 -6.79 -22.71
N THR A 48 -25.79 -5.89 -22.35
CA THR A 48 -24.56 -5.58 -23.11
C THR A 48 -23.39 -5.35 -22.15
N ASN A 49 -22.17 -5.29 -22.68
CA ASN A 49 -20.97 -4.89 -21.93
C ASN A 49 -20.71 -3.37 -21.95
N ASN A 50 -21.67 -2.60 -22.52
CA ASN A 50 -21.55 -1.16 -22.63
C ASN A 50 -21.83 -0.50 -21.27
N SER A 51 -20.84 0.20 -20.72
CA SER A 51 -20.94 0.83 -19.41
C SER A 51 -20.15 2.13 -19.33
N THR A 52 -20.49 2.96 -18.34
CA THR A 52 -19.78 4.17 -17.94
C THR A 52 -19.93 4.36 -16.43
N SER A 53 -19.20 5.31 -15.85
CA SER A 53 -19.38 5.70 -14.44
C SER A 53 -19.66 7.20 -14.33
N THR A 54 -20.27 7.60 -13.20
CA THR A 54 -20.47 9.02 -12.88
C THR A 54 -19.18 9.68 -12.43
N ASP A 55 -19.00 10.93 -12.83
CA ASP A 55 -17.94 11.81 -12.32
C ASP A 55 -18.28 12.35 -10.90
N ILE A 56 -17.42 13.23 -10.37
CA ILE A 56 -17.56 13.83 -9.03
C ILE A 56 -18.82 14.68 -8.87
N THR A 57 -19.42 15.14 -9.97
CA THR A 57 -20.68 15.90 -9.98
C THR A 57 -21.91 14.99 -10.09
N GLY A 58 -21.69 13.67 -10.14
CA GLY A 58 -22.73 12.68 -10.38
C GLY A 58 -23.17 12.61 -11.86
N TYR A 59 -22.46 13.25 -12.79
CA TYR A 59 -22.78 13.29 -14.21
C TYR A 59 -22.24 12.06 -14.94
N PHE A 60 -23.02 11.54 -15.92
CA PHE A 60 -22.60 10.46 -16.82
C PHE A 60 -23.00 10.71 -18.25
N THR A 61 -22.28 10.08 -19.17
CA THR A 61 -22.61 10.01 -20.59
C THR A 61 -22.37 8.58 -21.07
N ILE A 62 -23.35 8.01 -21.79
CA ILE A 62 -23.27 6.66 -22.37
C ILE A 62 -23.91 6.63 -23.76
N ALA A 63 -23.24 6.01 -24.75
CA ALA A 63 -23.79 5.77 -26.08
C ALA A 63 -24.51 4.41 -26.09
N VAL A 64 -25.81 4.37 -26.28
CA VAL A 64 -26.65 3.16 -26.26
C VAL A 64 -27.16 2.77 -27.64
N LYS A 65 -27.53 1.50 -27.78
CA LYS A 65 -27.98 0.95 -29.07
C LYS A 65 -29.34 1.53 -29.56
N SER A 66 -30.20 1.93 -28.63
CA SER A 66 -31.52 2.48 -29.00
C SER A 66 -32.11 3.36 -27.89
N LYS A 67 -33.12 4.18 -28.25
CA LYS A 67 -33.91 4.96 -27.27
C LYS A 67 -34.77 4.09 -26.33
N LYS A 68 -34.86 2.79 -26.59
CA LYS A 68 -35.57 1.82 -25.71
C LYS A 68 -34.63 1.01 -24.83
N SER A 69 -33.32 1.27 -24.87
CA SER A 69 -32.36 0.61 -23.98
C SER A 69 -32.66 0.89 -22.52
N VAL A 70 -32.43 -0.08 -21.66
CA VAL A 70 -32.58 0.06 -20.20
C VAL A 70 -31.20 0.28 -19.60
N LEU A 71 -31.03 1.36 -18.85
CA LEU A 71 -29.81 1.60 -18.06
C LEU A 71 -30.02 1.11 -16.65
N VAL A 72 -29.05 0.33 -16.15
CA VAL A 72 -28.98 -0.17 -14.77
C VAL A 72 -27.90 0.61 -14.04
N TYR A 73 -28.24 1.14 -12.88
CA TYR A 73 -27.36 1.96 -12.04
C TYR A 73 -26.97 1.17 -10.81
N LYS A 74 -25.66 0.98 -10.62
CA LYS A 74 -25.09 0.21 -9.50
C LYS A 74 -24.14 1.09 -8.71
N ALA A 75 -24.41 1.25 -7.42
CA ALA A 75 -23.50 1.92 -6.50
C ALA A 75 -23.47 1.16 -5.19
N PHE A 76 -22.30 1.13 -4.59
CA PHE A 76 -22.11 0.48 -3.31
C PHE A 76 -22.94 1.18 -2.20
N GLY A 77 -23.65 0.39 -1.41
CA GLY A 77 -24.54 0.93 -0.36
C GLY A 77 -25.89 1.47 -0.83
N TYR A 78 -26.21 1.38 -2.12
CA TYR A 78 -27.45 1.84 -2.70
C TYR A 78 -28.24 0.69 -3.35
N SER A 79 -29.56 0.80 -3.34
CA SER A 79 -30.44 -0.15 -4.01
C SER A 79 -30.26 -0.05 -5.52
N LEU A 80 -30.28 -1.20 -6.22
CA LEU A 80 -30.23 -1.27 -7.67
C LEU A 80 -31.37 -0.45 -8.26
N SER A 81 -31.08 0.42 -9.22
CA SER A 81 -32.08 1.19 -9.95
C SER A 81 -31.98 0.90 -11.45
N ALA A 82 -33.11 0.85 -12.14
CA ALA A 82 -33.16 0.70 -13.58
C ALA A 82 -34.16 1.67 -14.21
N LYS A 83 -33.79 2.35 -15.28
CA LYS A 83 -34.67 3.27 -16.03
C LYS A 83 -34.49 3.10 -17.54
N PHE A 84 -35.57 3.29 -18.27
CA PHE A 84 -35.49 3.38 -19.74
C PHE A 84 -34.78 4.67 -20.16
N THR A 85 -34.04 4.60 -21.26
CA THR A 85 -33.44 5.77 -21.87
C THR A 85 -34.53 6.63 -22.49
N THR A 86 -34.64 7.87 -22.04
CA THR A 86 -35.47 8.90 -22.66
C THR A 86 -34.58 9.91 -23.35
N SER A 87 -35.07 10.56 -24.40
CA SER A 87 -34.33 11.65 -25.06
C SER A 87 -34.27 12.86 -24.12
N GLY A 88 -33.07 13.20 -23.65
CA GLY A 88 -32.84 14.34 -22.77
C GLY A 88 -31.90 14.02 -21.59
N ASN A 89 -31.66 14.99 -20.71
CA ASN A 89 -30.88 14.80 -19.50
C ASN A 89 -31.67 13.97 -18.47
N LEU A 90 -31.13 12.82 -18.08
CA LEU A 90 -31.76 11.89 -17.16
C LEU A 90 -31.30 12.19 -15.73
N THR A 91 -32.24 12.46 -14.81
CA THR A 91 -31.92 12.52 -13.38
C THR A 91 -32.37 11.23 -12.71
N VAL A 92 -31.43 10.55 -12.05
CA VAL A 92 -31.66 9.32 -11.30
C VAL A 92 -31.40 9.58 -9.82
N VAL A 93 -32.38 9.24 -8.97
CA VAL A 93 -32.23 9.30 -7.52
C VAL A 93 -32.08 7.87 -7.00
N MET A 94 -30.97 7.58 -6.34
CA MET A 94 -30.70 6.28 -5.73
C MET A 94 -31.01 6.31 -4.23
N LYS A 95 -31.62 5.24 -3.74
CA LYS A 95 -31.96 5.09 -2.31
C LYS A 95 -30.86 4.27 -1.64
N ALA A 96 -30.36 4.75 -0.49
CA ALA A 96 -29.49 3.95 0.35
C ALA A 96 -30.20 2.67 0.78
N ASN A 97 -29.48 1.55 0.75
CA ASN A 97 -30.04 0.26 1.12
C ASN A 97 -30.09 0.14 2.65
N LYS A 98 -31.27 -0.06 3.23
CA LYS A 98 -31.44 -0.18 4.69
C LYS A 98 -30.94 -1.52 5.22
N ASN A 99 -30.85 -2.56 4.37
CA ASN A 99 -30.37 -3.90 4.71
C ASN A 99 -29.16 -4.24 3.84
N PHE A 100 -27.99 -3.91 4.31
CA PHE A 100 -26.73 -4.05 3.59
C PHE A 100 -26.36 -5.51 3.21
N ALA A 101 -26.92 -6.51 3.91
CA ALA A 101 -26.68 -7.93 3.68
C ALA A 101 -27.30 -8.46 2.37
N ASP A 102 -28.42 -7.88 1.91
CA ASP A 102 -29.14 -8.39 0.74
C ASP A 102 -28.56 -7.90 -0.60
N SER A 103 -27.83 -6.78 -0.61
CA SER A 103 -27.34 -6.19 -1.85
C SER A 103 -26.13 -6.92 -2.44
N THR A 104 -25.33 -7.59 -1.62
CA THR A 104 -24.17 -8.38 -2.07
C THR A 104 -24.56 -9.72 -2.68
N ALA A 105 -25.58 -10.39 -2.16
CA ALA A 105 -26.08 -11.65 -2.70
C ALA A 105 -26.77 -11.47 -4.06
N LEU A 106 -27.54 -10.40 -4.25
CA LEU A 106 -28.19 -10.07 -5.52
C LEU A 106 -27.20 -9.64 -6.60
N ALA A 107 -26.17 -8.87 -6.24
CA ALA A 107 -25.15 -8.45 -7.21
C ALA A 107 -24.31 -9.63 -7.73
N THR A 108 -24.07 -10.65 -6.91
CA THR A 108 -23.32 -11.85 -7.29
C THR A 108 -24.14 -12.79 -8.18
N GLN A 109 -25.45 -12.92 -7.93
CA GLN A 109 -26.33 -13.74 -8.77
C GLN A 109 -26.58 -13.11 -10.15
N ASP A 110 -26.73 -11.79 -10.25
CA ASP A 110 -26.91 -11.10 -11.52
C ASP A 110 -25.65 -11.13 -12.39
N LEU A 111 -24.44 -11.08 -11.81
CA LEU A 111 -23.17 -11.23 -12.53
C LEU A 111 -23.00 -12.65 -13.08
N LEU A 112 -23.48 -13.69 -12.39
CA LEU A 112 -23.45 -15.08 -12.83
C LEU A 112 -24.46 -15.37 -13.94
N GLN A 113 -25.56 -14.63 -14.04
CA GLN A 113 -26.56 -14.78 -15.13
C GLN A 113 -26.16 -14.05 -16.41
N ILE A 114 -25.38 -12.97 -16.33
CA ILE A 114 -24.92 -12.21 -17.51
C ILE A 114 -23.88 -13.00 -18.33
N ASN A 115 -23.13 -13.91 -17.70
CA ASN A 115 -22.07 -14.71 -18.35
C ASN A 115 -22.57 -16.05 -18.94
N ARG A 116 -23.88 -16.34 -18.93
CA ARG A 116 -24.44 -17.55 -19.55
C ARG A 116 -25.17 -17.24 -20.87
N ALA A 117 -24.43 -16.83 -21.89
CA ALA A 117 -24.85 -16.98 -23.28
C ALA A 117 -24.10 -18.18 -23.86
N PRO A 118 -24.78 -19.15 -24.51
CA PRO A 118 -24.12 -20.33 -25.05
C PRO A 118 -23.26 -19.93 -26.25
N MET A 119 -21.95 -20.09 -26.13
CA MET A 119 -21.03 -20.05 -27.26
C MET A 119 -21.15 -21.37 -28.01
N VAL A 120 -21.77 -21.34 -29.18
CA VAL A 120 -21.74 -22.45 -30.14
C VAL A 120 -20.36 -22.46 -30.80
N VAL A 121 -19.47 -23.28 -30.30
CA VAL A 121 -18.18 -23.56 -30.93
C VAL A 121 -18.40 -24.67 -31.96
N LYS A 122 -18.32 -24.37 -33.26
CA LYS A 122 -18.13 -25.38 -34.29
C LYS A 122 -16.69 -25.88 -34.25
N ALA A 123 -16.54 -27.16 -33.89
CA ALA A 123 -15.25 -27.84 -33.93
C ALA A 123 -14.93 -28.25 -35.38
N ASP A 124 -13.92 -27.64 -35.97
CA ASP A 124 -13.26 -28.18 -37.14
C ASP A 124 -12.11 -29.10 -36.71
N LYS A 125 -12.19 -30.35 -37.17
CA LYS A 125 -11.17 -31.38 -37.01
C LYS A 125 -9.96 -31.07 -37.87
N ALA A 126 -8.79 -30.90 -37.28
CA ALA A 126 -7.51 -31.04 -37.97
C ALA A 126 -6.68 -32.14 -37.33
N GLN A 127 -6.25 -33.05 -38.19
CA GLN A 127 -5.55 -34.29 -37.93
C GLN A 127 -4.12 -34.06 -37.39
N SER A 128 -3.75 -34.96 -36.48
CA SER A 128 -2.39 -35.16 -35.99
C SER A 128 -1.46 -35.74 -37.05
N SER A 129 -0.25 -35.22 -37.18
CA SER A 129 0.88 -35.97 -37.70
C SER A 129 2.06 -35.90 -36.73
N ARG A 130 2.37 -37.05 -36.17
CA ARG A 130 3.59 -37.32 -35.42
C ARG A 130 4.78 -37.35 -36.38
N SER A 131 5.90 -36.74 -36.02
CA SER A 131 7.22 -37.19 -36.48
C SER A 131 8.17 -37.26 -35.31
N VAL A 132 8.62 -38.47 -35.07
CA VAL A 132 9.67 -38.91 -34.14
C VAL A 132 10.99 -38.82 -34.89
N LEU A 133 12.04 -38.27 -34.32
CA LEU A 133 13.41 -38.62 -34.66
C LEU A 133 14.31 -38.61 -33.40
N PRO A 134 15.40 -39.43 -33.40
CA PRO A 134 15.91 -40.05 -32.20
C PRO A 134 17.19 -39.42 -31.60
N GLY A 135 17.45 -39.90 -30.40
CA GLY A 135 18.44 -39.51 -29.42
C GLY A 135 19.92 -39.46 -29.79
N VAL A 136 20.66 -38.78 -28.94
CA VAL A 136 22.04 -39.06 -28.65
C VAL A 136 22.24 -39.05 -27.14
N VAL A 137 22.61 -40.22 -26.62
CA VAL A 137 23.09 -40.46 -25.26
C VAL A 137 24.58 -40.12 -25.23
N SER A 138 25.06 -39.35 -24.28
CA SER A 138 26.46 -39.39 -23.85
C SER A 138 26.54 -39.41 -22.34
N GLU A 139 27.00 -40.58 -21.85
CA GLU A 139 27.45 -40.82 -20.49
C GLU A 139 28.65 -39.92 -20.13
N TYR A 140 28.63 -39.37 -18.91
CA TYR A 140 29.85 -39.01 -18.20
C TYR A 140 29.85 -39.60 -16.80
N LYS A 141 30.84 -40.46 -16.57
CA LYS A 141 31.14 -41.16 -15.32
C LYS A 141 31.76 -40.22 -14.30
N GLY A 142 31.46 -40.54 -13.07
CA GLY A 142 31.72 -39.95 -11.80
C GLY A 142 33.14 -39.57 -11.39
N PHE A 143 33.15 -38.78 -10.36
CA PHE A 143 34.26 -38.71 -9.38
C PHE A 143 33.65 -38.48 -7.99
N GLN A 144 33.91 -39.39 -7.06
CA GLN A 144 33.72 -39.20 -5.63
C GLN A 144 35.03 -38.78 -4.98
N PRO A 145 35.01 -37.97 -3.95
CA PRO A 145 35.97 -38.07 -2.87
C PRO A 145 35.32 -38.37 -1.52
N SER A 146 35.91 -39.35 -0.89
CA SER A 146 35.72 -39.82 0.47
C SER A 146 36.20 -38.81 1.52
N GLY A 147 35.55 -38.82 2.70
CA GLY A 147 36.15 -38.30 3.92
C GLY A 147 35.15 -37.62 4.86
N GLN A 148 34.71 -38.35 5.88
CA GLN A 148 33.94 -37.87 7.02
C GLN A 148 34.81 -37.17 8.08
N PRO A 149 34.25 -36.39 9.02
CA PRO A 149 33.64 -37.06 10.17
C PRO A 149 32.27 -36.51 10.62
N ARG A 150 31.49 -37.43 11.21
CA ARG A 150 30.20 -37.23 11.86
C ARG A 150 30.33 -36.31 13.07
N ALA A 151 29.51 -35.28 13.15
CA ALA A 151 29.09 -34.67 14.40
C ALA A 151 27.63 -35.07 14.68
N THR A 152 27.42 -35.72 15.81
CA THR A 152 26.13 -36.16 16.32
C THR A 152 25.37 -34.95 16.85
N ILE A 153 24.33 -34.51 16.17
CA ILE A 153 23.42 -33.50 16.73
C ILE A 153 22.30 -34.24 17.42
N ILE A 154 22.24 -34.08 18.72
CA ILE A 154 21.15 -34.52 19.59
C ILE A 154 19.94 -33.64 19.29
N ASN A 155 18.87 -34.27 18.89
CA ASN A 155 17.59 -33.66 18.56
C ASN A 155 16.72 -33.56 19.82
N PRO A 156 16.34 -32.38 20.31
CA PRO A 156 15.32 -32.29 21.35
C PRO A 156 13.93 -32.22 20.71
N ASP A 157 13.12 -33.10 21.16
CA ASP A 157 11.66 -33.17 21.19
C ASP A 157 10.84 -32.59 20.03
N LYS A 158 10.44 -33.49 19.12
CA LYS A 158 9.29 -33.33 18.24
C LYS A 158 8.00 -33.66 19.01
N ASN A 159 7.45 -32.71 19.75
CA ASN A 159 6.02 -32.77 20.10
C ASN A 159 5.56 -31.42 20.68
N ARG A 160 5.21 -30.51 19.78
CA ARG A 160 4.12 -29.51 19.97
C ARG A 160 4.06 -28.58 18.77
N TYR A 161 2.89 -28.47 18.22
CA TYR A 161 2.40 -27.69 17.08
C TYR A 161 2.29 -28.47 15.76
N LYS A 162 1.13 -29.11 15.62
CA LYS A 162 0.55 -29.38 14.31
C LYS A 162 -0.26 -28.13 13.92
N PRO A 163 0.04 -27.45 12.83
CA PRO A 163 -0.88 -26.46 12.27
C PRO A 163 -2.08 -27.19 11.68
N GLN A 164 -3.29 -26.85 12.15
CA GLN A 164 -4.55 -27.21 11.48
C GLN A 164 -4.72 -26.37 10.21
N ASP A 165 -3.98 -26.68 9.17
CA ASP A 165 -4.07 -25.97 7.86
C ASP A 165 -4.30 -26.95 6.70
N LYS A 166 -5.10 -28.00 6.91
CA LYS A 166 -5.43 -28.91 5.80
C LYS A 166 -6.81 -28.73 5.15
N GLU A 167 -7.67 -27.85 5.64
CA GLU A 167 -9.01 -27.67 5.04
C GLU A 167 -9.21 -26.38 4.21
N ARG A 168 -8.23 -25.51 4.09
CA ARG A 168 -8.34 -24.25 3.29
C ARG A 168 -7.88 -24.34 1.83
N LYS A 169 -7.46 -25.50 1.34
CA LYS A 169 -6.82 -25.64 0.01
C LYS A 169 -7.78 -25.92 -1.16
N LYS A 170 -9.09 -25.71 -1.05
CA LYS A 170 -9.99 -26.04 -2.17
C LYS A 170 -10.69 -24.89 -2.90
N ASN A 171 -10.50 -23.61 -2.51
CA ASN A 171 -11.22 -22.51 -3.18
C ASN A 171 -10.39 -21.27 -3.51
N ASN A 172 -9.05 -21.33 -3.58
CA ASN A 172 -8.22 -20.16 -3.85
C ASN A 172 -7.13 -20.40 -4.92
N ASP A 173 -7.43 -21.10 -5.99
CA ASP A 173 -6.43 -21.42 -7.05
C ASP A 173 -6.01 -20.22 -7.92
N TYR A 174 -6.49 -18.99 -7.65
CA TYR A 174 -6.15 -17.79 -8.44
C TYR A 174 -5.56 -16.62 -7.65
N ASN A 175 -5.53 -16.67 -6.31
CA ASN A 175 -4.92 -15.61 -5.52
C ASN A 175 -3.51 -16.03 -5.05
N THR A 176 -2.49 -15.43 -5.66
CA THR A 176 -1.07 -15.66 -5.34
C THR A 176 -0.45 -14.47 -4.60
N GLU A 177 -1.25 -13.58 -4.05
CA GLU A 177 -0.77 -12.47 -3.23
C GLU A 177 0.09 -12.99 -2.07
N ASP A 178 1.18 -12.28 -1.79
CA ASP A 178 2.18 -12.70 -0.82
C ASP A 178 2.53 -11.56 0.14
N TYR A 179 2.47 -11.88 1.44
CA TYR A 179 2.76 -10.97 2.54
C TYR A 179 3.64 -11.70 3.55
N ASP A 180 4.72 -11.09 3.97
CA ASP A 180 5.60 -11.67 4.99
C ASP A 180 4.89 -11.84 6.33
N ALA A 181 5.20 -12.93 7.03
CA ALA A 181 4.70 -13.11 8.39
C ALA A 181 5.33 -12.07 9.33
N ILE A 182 4.50 -11.40 10.10
CA ILE A 182 4.95 -10.42 11.08
C ILE A 182 5.15 -11.10 12.42
N VAL A 183 6.35 -10.94 12.99
CA VAL A 183 6.65 -11.31 14.38
C VAL A 183 6.59 -10.03 15.21
N GLU A 184 5.58 -9.91 16.06
CA GLU A 184 5.34 -8.68 16.82
C GLU A 184 6.45 -8.44 17.85
N ASN A 185 6.79 -7.16 18.05
CA ASN A 185 7.70 -6.74 19.09
C ASN A 185 7.15 -7.14 20.46
N GLN A 186 7.99 -7.81 21.26
CA GLN A 186 7.69 -8.21 22.62
C GLN A 186 8.00 -7.08 23.60
N PHE A 187 7.46 -7.15 24.82
CA PHE A 187 7.93 -6.30 25.91
C PHE A 187 9.37 -6.66 26.30
N LEU A 188 10.23 -5.66 26.34
CA LEU A 188 11.63 -5.80 26.74
C LEU A 188 11.84 -5.17 28.12
N ALA A 189 12.47 -5.93 29.04
CA ALA A 189 12.89 -5.41 30.34
C ALA A 189 13.98 -4.35 30.15
N VAL A 190 13.82 -3.18 30.77
CA VAL A 190 14.76 -2.06 30.64
C VAL A 190 16.11 -2.38 31.23
N ASP A 191 16.17 -3.18 32.31
CA ASP A 191 17.43 -3.58 32.95
C ASP A 191 18.36 -4.35 31.98
N ASP A 192 17.79 -5.16 31.09
CA ASP A 192 18.52 -5.97 30.11
C ASP A 192 18.67 -5.26 28.78
N ASN A 193 17.65 -4.48 28.39
CA ASN A 193 17.54 -3.82 27.11
C ASN A 193 17.15 -2.33 27.29
N PRO A 194 18.06 -1.45 27.74
CA PRO A 194 17.72 -0.05 27.98
C PRO A 194 17.50 0.77 26.72
N LEU A 195 17.87 0.24 25.55
CA LEU A 195 17.86 0.95 24.27
C LEU A 195 16.93 0.29 23.26
N SER A 196 16.07 1.09 22.63
CA SER A 196 15.31 0.73 21.45
C SER A 196 15.80 1.54 20.26
N THR A 197 16.19 0.88 19.16
CA THR A 197 16.76 1.55 17.99
C THR A 197 16.03 1.11 16.73
N PHE A 198 15.61 2.06 15.89
CA PHE A 198 14.93 1.77 14.63
C PHE A 198 15.11 2.88 13.59
N SER A 199 14.85 2.55 12.32
CA SER A 199 14.76 3.49 11.20
C SER A 199 13.38 4.12 11.15
N ILE A 200 13.30 5.40 10.81
CA ILE A 200 12.02 6.11 10.64
C ILE A 200 11.34 5.83 9.29
N ASP A 201 11.93 5.00 8.45
CA ASP A 201 11.39 4.67 7.13
C ASP A 201 10.05 3.94 7.27
N VAL A 202 9.00 4.51 6.69
CA VAL A 202 7.64 3.95 6.76
C VAL A 202 6.96 4.10 5.41
N ASP A 203 6.53 2.97 4.86
CA ASP A 203 5.72 2.91 3.67
C ASP A 203 4.23 3.21 3.97
N ALA A 204 3.40 3.30 2.94
CA ALA A 204 1.97 3.58 3.09
C ALA A 204 1.06 2.49 2.50
N ALA A 205 1.63 1.37 2.04
CA ALA A 205 0.89 0.35 1.29
C ALA A 205 -0.12 -0.45 2.14
N SER A 206 0.17 -0.66 3.44
CA SER A 206 -0.65 -1.49 4.31
C SER A 206 -2.08 -0.97 4.45
N TYR A 207 -2.27 0.35 4.67
CA TYR A 207 -3.60 0.92 4.87
C TYR A 207 -4.50 0.78 3.64
N SER A 208 -4.00 1.07 2.44
CA SER A 208 -4.74 0.92 1.19
C SER A 208 -5.06 -0.55 0.87
N ASN A 209 -4.16 -1.48 1.20
CA ASN A 209 -4.42 -2.92 1.14
C ASN A 209 -5.55 -3.32 2.10
N ILE A 210 -5.52 -2.89 3.36
CA ILE A 210 -6.57 -3.16 4.35
C ILE A 210 -7.90 -2.60 3.85
N ARG A 211 -7.94 -1.37 3.36
CA ARG A 211 -9.12 -0.75 2.76
C ARG A 211 -9.71 -1.61 1.66
N ARG A 212 -8.88 -2.08 0.74
CA ARG A 212 -9.29 -2.97 -0.36
C ARG A 212 -9.95 -4.25 0.16
N TYR A 213 -9.30 -4.97 1.09
CA TYR A 213 -9.86 -6.20 1.68
C TYR A 213 -11.20 -5.95 2.37
N LEU A 214 -11.29 -4.90 3.16
CA LEU A 214 -12.53 -4.54 3.85
C LEU A 214 -13.63 -4.13 2.85
N GLN A 215 -13.30 -3.44 1.77
CA GLN A 215 -14.24 -3.12 0.69
C GLN A 215 -14.74 -4.36 -0.04
N MET A 216 -13.94 -5.41 -0.16
CA MET A 216 -14.35 -6.71 -0.69
C MET A 216 -15.14 -7.57 0.31
N GLY A 217 -15.39 -7.09 1.52
CA GLY A 217 -16.15 -7.80 2.56
C GLY A 217 -15.35 -8.90 3.25
N THR A 218 -14.02 -8.85 3.22
CA THR A 218 -13.13 -9.82 3.87
C THR A 218 -12.17 -9.12 4.83
N LEU A 219 -11.77 -9.81 5.91
CA LEU A 219 -10.69 -9.30 6.75
C LEU A 219 -9.35 -9.49 6.04
N PRO A 220 -8.41 -8.54 6.19
CA PRO A 220 -7.07 -8.67 5.62
C PRO A 220 -6.29 -9.82 6.27
N PRO A 221 -5.34 -10.47 5.55
CA PRO A 221 -4.40 -11.38 6.18
C PRO A 221 -3.51 -10.62 7.17
N ALA A 222 -3.15 -11.25 8.31
CA ALA A 222 -2.38 -10.60 9.37
C ALA A 222 -1.05 -10.00 8.87
N GLY A 223 -0.36 -10.67 7.93
CA GLY A 223 0.89 -10.17 7.34
C GLY A 223 0.74 -8.89 6.49
N SER A 224 -0.47 -8.54 6.04
CA SER A 224 -0.70 -7.28 5.32
C SER A 224 -0.96 -6.09 6.25
N VAL A 225 -1.07 -6.32 7.56
CA VAL A 225 -1.41 -5.30 8.56
C VAL A 225 -0.14 -4.82 9.25
N ARG A 226 0.51 -3.81 8.73
CA ARG A 226 1.67 -3.16 9.35
C ARG A 226 1.21 -1.92 10.08
N ILE A 227 1.29 -1.96 11.43
CA ILE A 227 0.67 -0.93 12.29
C ILE A 227 1.34 0.43 12.09
N GLU A 228 2.66 0.45 11.95
CA GLU A 228 3.43 1.67 11.65
C GLU A 228 2.97 2.33 10.36
N GLU A 229 2.71 1.57 9.30
CA GLU A 229 2.21 2.10 8.04
C GLU A 229 0.78 2.61 8.15
N MET A 230 -0.06 1.93 8.94
CA MET A 230 -1.43 2.39 9.21
C MET A 230 -1.43 3.71 9.97
N VAL A 231 -0.62 3.83 11.02
CA VAL A 231 -0.51 5.06 11.81
C VAL A 231 0.02 6.20 10.93
N ASN A 232 1.04 5.95 10.14
CA ASN A 232 1.69 6.95 9.30
C ASN A 232 0.98 7.22 7.96
N TYR A 233 -0.10 6.50 7.65
CA TYR A 233 -0.98 6.83 6.54
C TYR A 233 -1.66 8.19 6.70
N PHE A 234 -1.86 8.65 7.95
CA PHE A 234 -2.52 9.89 8.29
C PHE A 234 -1.53 11.01 8.54
N HIS A 235 -1.90 12.19 8.12
CA HIS A 235 -1.16 13.39 8.48
C HIS A 235 -1.53 13.86 9.90
N TYR A 236 -0.49 14.20 10.68
CA TYR A 236 -0.64 14.75 12.02
C TYR A 236 -0.20 16.19 12.05
N ASP A 237 -0.99 17.05 12.69
CA ASP A 237 -0.72 18.50 12.76
C ASP A 237 0.25 18.78 13.92
N TYR A 238 1.53 18.44 13.70
CA TYR A 238 2.60 18.74 14.64
C TYR A 238 3.17 20.15 14.38
N PRO A 239 3.71 20.83 15.43
CA PRO A 239 4.39 22.11 15.27
C PRO A 239 5.55 22.03 14.28
N GLN A 240 5.66 23.05 13.41
CA GLN A 240 6.80 23.18 12.48
C GLN A 240 8.10 23.37 13.26
N PRO A 241 9.24 22.88 12.74
CA PRO A 241 10.55 23.10 13.35
C PRO A 241 10.97 24.58 13.30
N SER A 242 11.97 24.92 14.14
CA SER A 242 12.67 26.20 14.05
C SER A 242 13.34 26.37 12.67
N PRO A 243 13.66 27.60 12.22
CA PRO A 243 14.26 27.81 10.92
C PRO A 243 15.57 27.05 10.66
N GLU A 244 16.36 26.78 11.71
CA GLU A 244 17.65 26.11 11.62
C GLU A 244 17.55 24.58 11.62
N GLU A 245 16.44 24.04 12.11
CA GLU A 245 16.25 22.59 12.25
C GLU A 245 15.52 22.00 11.03
N PRO A 246 15.86 20.78 10.59
CA PRO A 246 15.18 20.13 9.48
C PRO A 246 13.84 19.52 9.91
N PHE A 247 13.65 19.22 11.19
CA PHE A 247 12.41 18.67 11.76
C PHE A 247 12.24 19.04 13.22
N SER A 248 11.00 19.05 13.69
CA SER A 248 10.66 19.14 15.12
C SER A 248 10.37 17.76 15.70
N ILE A 249 10.57 17.63 17.00
CA ILE A 249 10.27 16.42 17.80
C ILE A 249 9.13 16.76 18.74
N ASN A 250 8.07 15.99 18.70
CA ASN A 250 6.86 16.17 19.49
C ASN A 250 6.61 14.89 20.29
N THR A 251 6.51 15.01 21.61
CA THR A 251 6.27 13.85 22.48
C THR A 251 5.06 14.11 23.36
N GLU A 252 4.27 13.08 23.57
CA GLU A 252 3.13 13.10 24.46
C GLU A 252 3.01 11.75 25.18
N MET A 253 2.65 11.77 26.45
CA MET A 253 2.51 10.57 27.26
C MET A 253 1.20 10.62 28.06
N ALA A 254 0.46 9.51 28.06
CA ALA A 254 -0.79 9.37 28.79
C ALA A 254 -1.04 7.90 29.19
N ALA A 255 -2.04 7.64 30.02
CA ALA A 255 -2.47 6.28 30.33
C ALA A 255 -2.80 5.51 29.04
N CYS A 256 -2.40 4.23 28.97
CA CYS A 256 -2.66 3.41 27.78
C CYS A 256 -4.16 3.05 27.67
N PRO A 257 -4.82 3.30 26.53
CA PRO A 257 -6.27 3.09 26.42
C PRO A 257 -6.70 1.64 26.52
N TRP A 258 -5.87 0.67 26.15
CA TRP A 258 -6.17 -0.77 26.24
C TRP A 258 -5.62 -1.45 27.50
N ASN A 259 -4.83 -0.73 28.30
CA ASN A 259 -4.39 -1.18 29.63
C ASN A 259 -4.12 0.02 30.54
N GLY A 260 -5.04 0.33 31.43
CA GLY A 260 -4.93 1.49 32.32
C GLY A 260 -3.77 1.45 33.34
N GLN A 261 -3.06 0.33 33.48
CA GLN A 261 -1.85 0.23 34.32
C GLN A 261 -0.58 0.58 33.53
N HIS A 262 -0.65 0.57 32.20
CA HIS A 262 0.43 0.95 31.31
C HIS A 262 0.32 2.42 30.91
N GLN A 263 1.38 2.95 30.33
CA GLN A 263 1.37 4.25 29.69
C GLN A 263 1.67 4.10 28.20
N LEU A 264 1.08 4.95 27.39
CA LEU A 264 1.36 5.06 25.97
C LEU A 264 2.14 6.35 25.73
N VAL A 265 3.19 6.25 24.92
CA VAL A 265 4.02 7.40 24.53
C VAL A 265 3.98 7.57 23.02
N LEU A 266 3.63 8.77 22.59
CA LEU A 266 3.72 9.18 21.19
C LEU A 266 5.06 9.89 20.98
N VAL A 267 5.76 9.50 19.91
CA VAL A 267 6.95 10.18 19.38
C VAL A 267 6.62 10.61 17.96
N GLY A 268 6.42 11.92 17.76
CA GLY A 268 6.05 12.51 16.48
C GLY A 268 7.18 13.39 15.91
N LEU A 269 7.49 13.19 14.65
CA LEU A 269 8.40 14.05 13.88
C LEU A 269 7.61 14.90 12.89
N GLN A 270 7.96 16.17 12.74
CA GLN A 270 7.46 17.05 11.68
C GLN A 270 8.61 17.55 10.85
N GLY A 271 8.69 17.09 9.61
CA GLY A 271 9.62 17.62 8.63
C GLY A 271 9.30 19.08 8.26
N LYS A 272 10.34 19.88 8.08
CA LYS A 272 10.19 21.27 7.64
C LYS A 272 9.46 21.35 6.31
N LYS A 273 8.37 22.11 6.25
CA LYS A 273 7.62 22.30 5.02
C LYS A 273 8.32 23.34 4.14
N ILE A 274 8.73 22.93 2.95
CA ILE A 274 9.28 23.82 1.92
C ILE A 274 8.16 24.18 0.95
N ALA A 275 8.01 25.45 0.65
CA ALA A 275 7.01 25.90 -0.32
C ALA A 275 7.28 25.32 -1.71
N THR A 276 6.24 24.90 -2.42
CA THR A 276 6.34 24.14 -3.67
C THR A 276 7.12 24.87 -4.77
N ASP A 277 7.03 26.19 -4.81
CA ASP A 277 7.79 27.05 -5.75
C ASP A 277 9.30 27.06 -5.48
N LYS A 278 9.72 26.76 -4.23
CA LYS A 278 11.12 26.68 -3.80
C LYS A 278 11.72 25.28 -3.89
N LEU A 279 10.90 24.29 -4.21
CA LEU A 279 11.41 22.93 -4.40
C LEU A 279 12.31 22.87 -5.64
N PRO A 280 13.47 22.17 -5.59
CA PRO A 280 14.31 21.94 -6.76
C PRO A 280 13.55 21.29 -7.91
N ALA A 281 14.12 21.32 -9.11
CA ALA A 281 13.55 20.68 -10.27
C ALA A 281 13.57 19.14 -10.12
N SER A 282 12.56 18.46 -10.66
CA SER A 282 12.48 17.02 -10.67
C SER A 282 12.75 16.42 -12.05
N ASN A 283 13.54 15.32 -12.09
CA ASN A 283 13.72 14.47 -13.25
C ASN A 283 13.07 13.11 -12.93
N ILE A 284 11.90 12.88 -13.48
CA ILE A 284 11.05 11.71 -13.19
C ILE A 284 11.06 10.78 -14.39
N VAL A 285 11.43 9.53 -14.18
CA VAL A 285 11.31 8.48 -15.18
C VAL A 285 10.25 7.50 -14.73
N PHE A 286 9.10 7.52 -15.38
CA PHE A 286 8.09 6.48 -15.19
C PHE A 286 8.56 5.18 -15.84
N LEU A 287 8.62 4.11 -15.07
CA LEU A 287 8.86 2.76 -15.54
C LEU A 287 7.56 1.97 -15.39
N ILE A 288 6.88 1.73 -16.50
CA ILE A 288 5.52 1.20 -16.50
C ILE A 288 5.48 -0.21 -17.02
N ASP A 289 4.89 -1.09 -16.22
CA ASP A 289 4.49 -2.42 -16.67
C ASP A 289 3.35 -2.30 -17.69
N VAL A 290 3.58 -2.82 -18.89
CA VAL A 290 2.56 -2.94 -19.94
C VAL A 290 2.38 -4.39 -20.37
N SER A 291 2.72 -5.36 -19.49
CA SER A 291 2.49 -6.78 -19.73
C SER A 291 0.99 -7.12 -19.84
N GLY A 292 0.68 -8.31 -20.34
CA GLY A 292 -0.70 -8.75 -20.53
C GLY A 292 -1.53 -8.80 -19.25
N SER A 293 -0.89 -9.03 -18.09
CA SER A 293 -1.55 -9.00 -16.79
C SER A 293 -2.08 -7.63 -16.38
N MET A 294 -1.58 -6.54 -17.01
CA MET A 294 -1.95 -5.15 -16.71
C MET A 294 -3.24 -4.67 -17.41
N MET A 295 -4.01 -5.54 -18.06
CA MET A 295 -5.22 -5.17 -18.82
C MET A 295 -6.40 -4.72 -17.94
N ASP A 296 -6.48 -5.15 -16.69
CA ASP A 296 -7.62 -4.89 -15.81
C ASP A 296 -7.77 -3.40 -15.48
N GLU A 297 -9.00 -2.95 -15.23
CA GLU A 297 -9.35 -1.54 -14.93
C GLU A 297 -8.58 -0.94 -13.76
N ASN A 298 -8.25 -1.77 -12.76
CA ASN A 298 -7.48 -1.37 -11.57
C ASN A 298 -5.96 -1.51 -11.76
N LYS A 299 -5.48 -1.71 -12.98
CA LYS A 299 -4.06 -1.84 -13.36
C LYS A 299 -3.67 -0.73 -14.36
N LEU A 300 -3.30 -1.04 -15.61
CA LEU A 300 -2.83 -0.01 -16.56
C LEU A 300 -3.81 1.17 -16.77
N PRO A 301 -5.13 0.99 -16.87
CA PRO A 301 -6.07 2.10 -16.92
C PRO A 301 -5.98 3.03 -15.70
N LEU A 302 -5.85 2.47 -14.49
CA LEU A 302 -5.64 3.24 -13.27
C LEU A 302 -4.26 3.90 -13.24
N VAL A 303 -3.18 3.21 -13.66
CA VAL A 303 -1.84 3.80 -13.82
C VAL A 303 -1.88 5.03 -14.70
N LYS A 304 -2.51 4.94 -15.88
CA LYS A 304 -2.66 6.08 -16.82
C LYS A 304 -3.37 7.27 -16.17
N SER A 305 -4.46 7.00 -15.45
CA SER A 305 -5.24 8.02 -14.75
C SER A 305 -4.43 8.65 -13.60
N SER A 306 -3.70 7.85 -12.84
CA SER A 306 -2.82 8.27 -11.74
C SER A 306 -1.70 9.19 -12.23
N MET A 307 -1.03 8.81 -13.31
CA MET A 307 0.05 9.60 -13.89
C MET A 307 -0.41 10.95 -14.41
N LYS A 308 -1.59 11.00 -15.01
CA LYS A 308 -2.15 12.28 -15.47
C LYS A 308 -2.40 13.25 -14.33
N LEU A 309 -2.78 12.78 -13.13
CA LEU A 309 -2.88 13.63 -11.95
C LEU A 309 -1.53 14.25 -11.59
N LEU A 310 -0.45 13.45 -11.60
CA LEU A 310 0.89 13.97 -11.35
C LEU A 310 1.34 14.95 -12.44
N VAL A 311 1.10 14.66 -13.72
CA VAL A 311 1.47 15.53 -14.85
C VAL A 311 0.84 16.92 -14.71
N ASP A 312 -0.36 17.02 -14.14
CA ASP A 312 -1.01 18.31 -13.90
C ASP A 312 -0.29 19.17 -12.85
N GLN A 313 0.51 18.56 -11.97
CA GLN A 313 1.28 19.26 -10.92
C GLN A 313 2.69 19.67 -11.39
N LEU A 314 3.16 19.18 -12.54
CA LEU A 314 4.52 19.45 -13.02
C LEU A 314 4.70 20.94 -13.38
N ARG A 315 5.89 21.44 -13.04
CA ARG A 315 6.36 22.80 -13.36
C ARG A 315 7.21 22.74 -14.65
N GLU A 316 7.44 23.87 -15.29
CA GLU A 316 8.26 23.98 -16.49
C GLU A 316 9.67 23.39 -16.32
N GLN A 317 10.26 23.59 -15.13
CA GLN A 317 11.60 23.09 -14.78
C GLN A 317 11.68 21.59 -14.55
N ASP A 318 10.55 20.92 -14.31
CA ASP A 318 10.49 19.47 -14.12
C ASP A 318 10.58 18.75 -15.47
N LYS A 319 11.16 17.56 -15.48
CA LYS A 319 11.31 16.72 -16.67
C LYS A 319 10.67 15.36 -16.46
N VAL A 320 10.02 14.84 -17.48
CA VAL A 320 9.40 13.52 -17.47
C VAL A 320 9.89 12.69 -18.64
N SER A 321 10.23 11.44 -18.38
CA SER A 321 10.45 10.38 -19.36
C SER A 321 9.52 9.22 -19.08
N ILE A 322 9.15 8.43 -20.10
CA ILE A 322 8.36 7.21 -19.93
C ILE A 322 9.12 6.04 -20.55
N VAL A 323 9.44 5.06 -19.74
CA VAL A 323 9.98 3.77 -20.11
C VAL A 323 8.90 2.73 -19.87
N VAL A 324 8.67 1.85 -20.83
CA VAL A 324 7.75 0.73 -20.71
C VAL A 324 8.51 -0.59 -20.75
N TYR A 325 7.97 -1.59 -20.09
CA TYR A 325 8.46 -2.95 -20.22
C TYR A 325 7.31 -3.96 -20.31
N ALA A 326 7.53 -4.94 -21.17
CA ALA A 326 6.75 -6.16 -21.33
C ALA A 326 7.72 -7.26 -21.83
N GLY A 327 7.53 -7.84 -23.01
CA GLY A 327 8.51 -8.75 -23.64
C GLY A 327 9.88 -8.12 -23.89
N ASN A 328 9.92 -6.81 -24.13
CA ASN A 328 11.10 -5.96 -24.28
C ASN A 328 10.90 -4.65 -23.53
N ALA A 329 12.02 -3.95 -23.22
CA ALA A 329 11.97 -2.59 -22.69
C ALA A 329 12.08 -1.55 -23.83
N GLY A 330 11.33 -0.44 -23.70
CA GLY A 330 11.34 0.63 -24.67
C GLY A 330 11.16 2.03 -24.08
N LEU A 331 11.73 3.04 -24.70
CA LEU A 331 11.54 4.45 -24.35
C LEU A 331 10.31 4.98 -25.10
N ALA A 332 9.17 5.06 -24.40
CA ALA A 332 7.91 5.55 -24.96
C ALA A 332 7.87 7.07 -25.05
N LEU A 333 8.50 7.79 -24.11
CA LEU A 333 8.65 9.24 -24.14
C LEU A 333 10.06 9.62 -23.70
N PRO A 334 10.86 10.29 -24.55
CA PRO A 334 12.12 10.87 -24.12
C PRO A 334 11.89 12.02 -23.15
N SER A 335 12.96 12.48 -22.48
CA SER A 335 12.89 13.57 -21.50
C SER A 335 12.17 14.80 -22.09
N THR A 336 11.05 15.14 -21.46
CA THR A 336 10.11 16.16 -21.91
C THR A 336 9.86 17.12 -20.75
N SER A 337 9.83 18.44 -21.00
CA SER A 337 9.51 19.45 -19.98
C SER A 337 8.11 19.25 -19.40
N GLY A 338 7.96 19.52 -18.10
CA GLY A 338 6.67 19.52 -17.42
C GLY A 338 5.66 20.56 -17.96
N SER A 339 6.12 21.56 -18.73
CA SER A 339 5.23 22.48 -19.44
C SER A 339 4.51 21.81 -20.63
N ASP A 340 5.10 20.76 -21.23
CA ASP A 340 4.54 20.04 -22.37
C ASP A 340 3.50 18.98 -21.96
N LYS A 341 2.58 19.36 -21.07
CA LYS A 341 1.60 18.44 -20.44
C LYS A 341 0.80 17.64 -21.46
N MET A 342 0.40 18.25 -22.56
CA MET A 342 -0.36 17.54 -23.62
C MET A 342 0.46 16.42 -24.24
N LYS A 343 1.71 16.69 -24.61
CA LYS A 343 2.61 15.69 -25.19
C LYS A 343 2.85 14.51 -24.23
N ILE A 344 3.01 14.80 -22.92
CA ILE A 344 3.20 13.76 -21.89
C ILE A 344 1.92 12.93 -21.76
N LYS A 345 0.74 13.58 -21.67
CA LYS A 345 -0.55 12.89 -21.54
C LYS A 345 -0.87 12.06 -22.78
N ASP A 346 -0.58 12.54 -23.98
CA ASP A 346 -0.76 11.81 -25.24
C ASP A 346 0.12 10.53 -25.28
N ALA A 347 1.35 10.60 -24.75
CA ALA A 347 2.21 9.44 -24.64
C ALA A 347 1.65 8.41 -23.66
N ILE A 348 1.11 8.87 -22.51
CA ILE A 348 0.43 8.00 -21.53
C ILE A 348 -0.80 7.33 -22.16
N ASP A 349 -1.61 8.05 -22.92
CA ASP A 349 -2.82 7.53 -23.55
C ASP A 349 -2.55 6.44 -24.59
N LYS A 350 -1.39 6.48 -25.24
CA LYS A 350 -0.97 5.49 -26.24
C LYS A 350 -0.43 4.19 -25.64
N LEU A 351 -0.26 4.10 -24.32
CA LEU A 351 0.20 2.86 -23.68
C LEU A 351 -0.88 1.78 -23.78
N GLU A 352 -0.50 0.59 -24.19
CA GLU A 352 -1.38 -0.56 -24.33
C GLU A 352 -0.77 -1.78 -23.61
N ALA A 353 -1.62 -2.53 -22.92
CA ALA A 353 -1.17 -3.75 -22.24
C ALA A 353 -1.06 -4.92 -23.23
N GLY A 354 0.06 -5.66 -23.17
CA GLY A 354 0.29 -6.85 -23.99
C GLY A 354 1.72 -7.40 -23.84
N GLY A 355 1.90 -8.66 -24.23
CA GLY A 355 3.19 -9.33 -24.15
C GLY A 355 3.52 -9.97 -22.79
N SER A 356 4.73 -10.53 -22.68
CA SER A 356 5.27 -11.14 -21.47
C SER A 356 6.07 -10.11 -20.64
N THR A 357 6.46 -10.45 -19.40
CA THR A 357 7.14 -9.52 -18.49
C THR A 357 8.66 -9.69 -18.53
N ALA A 358 9.41 -8.62 -18.84
CA ALA A 358 10.89 -8.59 -18.83
C ALA A 358 11.39 -7.37 -18.01
N GLY A 359 11.13 -7.37 -16.70
CA GLY A 359 11.32 -6.22 -15.82
C GLY A 359 12.77 -5.74 -15.66
N GLY A 360 13.76 -6.64 -15.63
CA GLY A 360 15.16 -6.24 -15.39
C GLY A 360 15.78 -5.34 -16.47
N GLN A 361 15.40 -5.52 -17.72
CA GLN A 361 15.82 -4.63 -18.80
C GLN A 361 15.15 -3.25 -18.69
N GLY A 362 13.89 -3.23 -18.23
CA GLY A 362 13.14 -2.00 -17.95
C GLY A 362 13.83 -1.14 -16.90
N ILE A 363 14.23 -1.73 -15.78
CA ILE A 363 14.95 -1.03 -14.71
C ILE A 363 16.24 -0.42 -15.22
N LYS A 364 17.09 -1.21 -15.90
CA LYS A 364 18.36 -0.69 -16.47
C LYS A 364 18.13 0.47 -17.43
N LEU A 365 17.11 0.37 -18.30
CA LEU A 365 16.80 1.45 -19.24
C LEU A 365 16.28 2.70 -18.51
N ALA A 366 15.44 2.52 -17.48
CA ALA A 366 14.90 3.63 -16.70
C ALA A 366 16.01 4.39 -15.95
N TYR A 367 16.91 3.68 -15.25
CA TYR A 367 18.05 4.31 -14.58
C TYR A 367 19.00 4.97 -15.58
N LYS A 368 19.33 4.32 -16.70
CA LYS A 368 20.13 4.93 -17.78
C LYS A 368 19.49 6.22 -18.29
N THR A 369 18.16 6.23 -18.45
CA THR A 369 17.41 7.42 -18.89
C THR A 369 17.46 8.52 -17.84
N ALA A 370 17.29 8.16 -16.55
CA ALA A 370 17.36 9.11 -15.44
C ALA A 370 18.75 9.74 -15.30
N VAL A 371 19.81 8.94 -15.39
CA VAL A 371 21.20 9.40 -15.33
C VAL A 371 21.55 10.30 -16.52
N ALA A 372 21.10 9.95 -17.73
CA ALA A 372 21.33 10.76 -18.94
C ALA A 372 20.68 12.17 -18.86
N ASN A 373 19.65 12.32 -18.02
CA ASN A 373 18.92 13.58 -17.83
C ASN A 373 19.06 14.12 -16.40
N PHE A 374 20.08 13.70 -15.69
CA PHE A 374 20.32 14.03 -14.28
C PHE A 374 20.32 15.53 -14.03
N ILE A 375 19.58 15.97 -13.04
CA ILE A 375 19.53 17.36 -12.58
C ILE A 375 20.37 17.46 -11.31
N ALA A 376 21.50 18.13 -11.38
CA ALA A 376 22.34 18.40 -10.22
C ALA A 376 21.55 19.18 -9.15
N LYS A 377 21.58 18.71 -7.91
CA LYS A 377 20.78 19.24 -6.78
C LYS A 377 19.25 19.17 -7.00
N GLY A 378 18.79 18.44 -8.01
CA GLY A 378 17.40 18.15 -8.28
C GLY A 378 16.95 16.82 -7.66
N ASN A 379 15.66 16.55 -7.74
CA ASN A 379 15.10 15.25 -7.41
C ASN A 379 15.15 14.34 -8.65
N ASN A 380 16.01 13.33 -8.64
CA ASN A 380 16.16 12.37 -9.72
C ASN A 380 15.55 11.03 -9.29
N ARG A 381 14.50 10.58 -9.97
CA ARG A 381 13.71 9.45 -9.50
C ARG A 381 13.16 8.58 -10.62
N VAL A 382 13.23 7.28 -10.42
CA VAL A 382 12.45 6.29 -11.18
C VAL A 382 11.18 5.99 -10.38
N VAL A 383 10.03 5.99 -11.05
CA VAL A 383 8.73 5.59 -10.49
C VAL A 383 8.27 4.33 -11.20
N LEU A 384 8.42 3.19 -10.55
CA LEU A 384 8.00 1.89 -11.06
C LEU A 384 6.50 1.70 -10.80
N CYS A 385 5.73 1.38 -11.84
CA CYS A 385 4.30 1.05 -11.76
C CYS A 385 4.08 -0.37 -12.27
N THR A 386 3.63 -1.27 -11.39
CA THR A 386 3.52 -2.70 -11.67
C THR A 386 2.39 -3.34 -10.85
N ASP A 387 1.89 -4.50 -11.27
CA ASP A 387 0.91 -5.30 -10.52
C ASP A 387 1.57 -6.35 -9.59
N GLY A 388 2.89 -6.33 -9.46
CA GLY A 388 3.64 -7.23 -8.60
C GLY A 388 4.18 -8.47 -9.27
N ASP A 389 3.71 -8.82 -10.46
CA ASP A 389 4.25 -9.94 -11.23
C ASP A 389 5.50 -9.50 -11.99
N PHE A 390 6.49 -9.04 -11.22
CA PHE A 390 7.74 -8.53 -11.75
C PHE A 390 8.70 -9.70 -12.02
N ASN A 391 8.45 -10.43 -13.09
CA ASN A 391 9.32 -11.51 -13.56
C ASN A 391 10.52 -10.92 -14.29
N VAL A 392 11.72 -11.06 -13.69
CA VAL A 392 12.97 -10.42 -14.17
C VAL A 392 13.65 -11.26 -15.25
N GLY A 393 12.97 -12.24 -15.83
CA GLY A 393 13.58 -13.19 -16.77
C GLY A 393 14.52 -14.18 -16.05
N VAL A 394 15.81 -14.19 -16.38
CA VAL A 394 16.79 -15.15 -15.82
C VAL A 394 17.32 -14.73 -14.44
N SER A 395 16.98 -13.52 -13.94
CA SER A 395 17.52 -12.96 -12.69
C SER A 395 16.69 -13.37 -11.48
N SER A 396 17.36 -13.68 -10.36
CA SER A 396 16.72 -13.87 -9.05
C SER A 396 16.30 -12.53 -8.42
N ASP A 397 15.40 -12.56 -7.41
CA ASP A 397 15.03 -11.35 -6.66
C ASP A 397 16.26 -10.70 -6.02
N ALA A 398 17.21 -11.49 -5.51
CA ALA A 398 18.47 -10.98 -4.95
C ALA A 398 19.35 -10.25 -5.99
N GLU A 399 19.39 -10.72 -7.24
CA GLU A 399 20.12 -10.01 -8.31
C GLU A 399 19.46 -8.69 -8.67
N LEU A 400 18.13 -8.63 -8.64
CA LEU A 400 17.36 -7.41 -8.86
C LEU A 400 17.60 -6.40 -7.74
N GLU A 401 17.52 -6.82 -6.48
CA GLU A 401 17.80 -6.01 -5.31
C GLU A 401 19.24 -5.43 -5.38
N ASN A 402 20.24 -6.27 -5.66
CA ASN A 402 21.63 -5.84 -5.83
C ASN A 402 21.81 -4.85 -6.99
N MET A 403 21.09 -5.03 -8.09
CA MET A 403 21.11 -4.10 -9.21
C MET A 403 20.60 -2.73 -8.80
N ILE A 404 19.44 -2.68 -8.14
CA ILE A 404 18.83 -1.42 -7.67
C ILE A 404 19.75 -0.73 -6.64
N GLU A 405 20.32 -1.49 -5.70
CA GLU A 405 21.27 -0.98 -4.72
C GLU A 405 22.53 -0.38 -5.36
N ASN A 406 22.97 -0.91 -6.48
CA ASN A 406 24.08 -0.33 -7.24
C ASN A 406 23.66 0.91 -8.03
N GLU A 407 22.50 0.87 -8.68
CA GLU A 407 22.00 1.99 -9.49
C GLU A 407 21.69 3.23 -8.64
N ARG A 408 21.18 3.08 -7.40
CA ARG A 408 20.91 4.20 -6.49
C ARG A 408 22.16 5.03 -6.16
N LYS A 409 23.38 4.44 -6.26
CA LYS A 409 24.65 5.16 -6.04
C LYS A 409 24.87 6.29 -7.06
N SER A 410 24.14 6.28 -8.16
CA SER A 410 24.09 7.38 -9.13
C SER A 410 23.37 8.63 -8.63
N GLY A 411 22.68 8.56 -7.46
CA GLY A 411 21.82 9.62 -6.93
C GLY A 411 20.41 9.62 -7.52
N VAL A 412 20.02 8.52 -8.20
CA VAL A 412 18.67 8.30 -8.71
C VAL A 412 17.95 7.34 -7.76
N PHE A 413 16.81 7.73 -7.21
CA PHE A 413 16.02 6.95 -6.27
C PHE A 413 14.89 6.17 -6.97
N LEU A 414 14.34 5.14 -6.30
CA LEU A 414 13.27 4.31 -6.83
C LEU A 414 12.04 4.37 -5.93
N THR A 415 10.92 4.89 -6.45
CA THR A 415 9.59 4.73 -5.85
C THR A 415 8.87 3.57 -6.54
N VAL A 416 8.18 2.74 -5.77
CA VAL A 416 7.43 1.60 -6.28
C VAL A 416 5.94 1.81 -5.99
N LEU A 417 5.14 1.84 -7.05
CA LEU A 417 3.69 1.95 -6.99
C LEU A 417 3.06 0.63 -7.44
N GLY A 418 2.42 -0.07 -6.51
CA GLY A 418 1.72 -1.31 -6.77
C GLY A 418 0.27 -1.07 -7.19
N TYR A 419 -0.22 -1.85 -8.14
CA TYR A 419 -1.58 -1.77 -8.69
C TYR A 419 -2.21 -3.16 -8.79
N GLY A 420 -3.52 -3.22 -8.87
CA GLY A 420 -4.24 -4.47 -9.11
C GLY A 420 -4.34 -5.39 -7.89
N MET A 421 -4.76 -6.62 -8.11
CA MET A 421 -4.96 -7.63 -7.07
C MET A 421 -4.79 -9.04 -7.66
N GLY A 422 -4.66 -10.05 -6.79
CA GLY A 422 -4.60 -11.48 -7.16
C GLY A 422 -3.19 -12.02 -7.37
N ASN A 423 -2.26 -11.22 -7.87
CA ASN A 423 -0.85 -11.59 -8.07
C ASN A 423 0.14 -10.62 -7.38
N TYR A 424 -0.37 -9.71 -6.58
CA TYR A 424 0.40 -8.68 -5.90
C TYR A 424 1.41 -9.27 -4.89
N LYS A 425 2.68 -8.84 -4.99
CA LYS A 425 3.80 -9.29 -4.14
C LYS A 425 4.30 -8.13 -3.29
N ASP A 426 3.60 -7.87 -2.19
CA ASP A 426 3.83 -6.74 -1.31
C ASP A 426 5.27 -6.70 -0.77
N ASN A 427 5.74 -7.83 -0.24
CA ASN A 427 7.08 -7.99 0.31
C ASN A 427 8.20 -7.70 -0.70
N LYS A 428 8.02 -8.11 -1.96
CA LYS A 428 8.98 -7.82 -3.03
C LYS A 428 9.02 -6.33 -3.36
N MET A 429 7.84 -5.69 -3.48
CA MET A 429 7.71 -4.27 -3.78
C MET A 429 8.38 -3.40 -2.72
N GLN A 430 8.14 -3.72 -1.45
CA GLN A 430 8.75 -3.04 -0.32
C GLN A 430 10.28 -3.14 -0.37
N ARG A 431 10.83 -4.36 -0.55
CA ARG A 431 12.29 -4.55 -0.65
C ARG A 431 12.92 -3.78 -1.81
N LEU A 432 12.25 -3.70 -2.97
CA LEU A 432 12.77 -2.93 -4.11
C LEU A 432 12.80 -1.44 -3.81
N ALA A 433 11.78 -0.90 -3.16
CA ALA A 433 11.73 0.50 -2.74
C ALA A 433 12.83 0.82 -1.71
N ASP A 434 12.98 -0.01 -0.67
CA ASP A 434 14.01 0.11 0.36
C ASP A 434 15.42 0.11 -0.26
N LYS A 435 15.71 -0.84 -1.17
CA LYS A 435 17.00 -0.92 -1.88
C LYS A 435 17.25 0.27 -2.80
N GLY A 436 16.20 0.93 -3.25
CA GLY A 436 16.23 2.10 -4.12
C GLY A 436 16.20 3.45 -3.39
N ASN A 437 16.25 3.49 -2.06
CA ASN A 437 16.06 4.71 -1.24
C ASN A 437 14.79 5.48 -1.63
N GLY A 438 13.70 4.75 -1.76
CA GLY A 438 12.40 5.33 -2.12
C GLY A 438 11.28 4.70 -1.31
N ASN A 439 10.05 5.04 -1.67
CA ASN A 439 8.87 4.62 -0.94
C ASN A 439 8.03 3.62 -1.73
N HIS A 440 7.33 2.76 -1.02
CA HIS A 440 6.36 1.85 -1.58
C HIS A 440 4.94 2.30 -1.22
N ALA A 441 4.05 2.35 -2.21
CA ALA A 441 2.62 2.59 -2.02
C ALA A 441 1.79 1.63 -2.87
N TYR A 442 0.63 1.23 -2.36
CA TYR A 442 -0.34 0.44 -3.10
C TYR A 442 -1.52 1.31 -3.51
N ILE A 443 -1.76 1.43 -4.80
CA ILE A 443 -2.80 2.28 -5.39
C ILE A 443 -4.04 1.43 -5.65
N ASP A 444 -4.96 1.41 -4.69
CA ASP A 444 -6.23 0.68 -4.79
C ASP A 444 -7.31 1.44 -5.59
N GLY A 445 -7.09 2.74 -5.84
CA GLY A 445 -8.01 3.58 -6.60
C GLY A 445 -7.50 5.00 -6.84
N ILE A 446 -8.28 5.79 -7.56
CA ILE A 446 -7.88 7.15 -7.97
C ILE A 446 -7.70 8.12 -6.79
N ASN A 447 -8.40 7.91 -5.68
CA ASN A 447 -8.26 8.73 -4.47
C ASN A 447 -6.90 8.48 -3.81
N GLU A 448 -6.44 7.21 -3.76
CA GLU A 448 -5.10 6.87 -3.29
C GLU A 448 -4.03 7.44 -4.23
N ALA A 449 -4.24 7.33 -5.53
CA ALA A 449 -3.34 7.94 -6.51
C ALA A 449 -3.21 9.46 -6.28
N ARG A 450 -4.32 10.16 -5.98
CA ARG A 450 -4.30 11.59 -5.65
C ARG A 450 -3.53 11.87 -4.38
N LYS A 451 -3.75 11.09 -3.32
CA LYS A 451 -3.01 11.20 -2.05
C LYS A 451 -1.50 11.10 -2.31
N VAL A 452 -1.06 10.01 -2.92
CA VAL A 452 0.36 9.70 -3.13
C VAL A 452 1.03 10.63 -4.14
N LEU A 453 0.37 10.92 -5.27
CA LEU A 453 0.98 11.61 -6.42
C LEU A 453 0.68 13.11 -6.48
N VAL A 454 -0.23 13.62 -5.66
CA VAL A 454 -0.57 15.05 -5.64
C VAL A 454 -0.36 15.64 -4.26
N ASN A 455 -1.01 15.07 -3.23
CA ASN A 455 -0.99 15.67 -1.89
C ASN A 455 0.37 15.46 -1.19
N GLU A 456 0.97 14.27 -1.35
CA GLU A 456 2.23 13.87 -0.71
C GLU A 456 3.44 13.99 -1.64
N PHE A 457 3.23 14.26 -2.92
CA PHE A 457 4.29 14.27 -3.93
C PHE A 457 5.47 15.19 -3.56
N GLY A 458 5.18 16.39 -3.06
CA GLY A 458 6.21 17.31 -2.56
C GLY A 458 6.91 16.80 -1.30
N GLY A 459 6.20 16.12 -0.42
CA GLY A 459 6.71 15.57 0.84
C GLY A 459 7.53 14.29 0.67
N THR A 460 7.07 13.36 -0.13
CA THR A 460 7.74 12.07 -0.35
C THR A 460 8.93 12.17 -1.29
N LEU A 461 8.96 13.16 -2.17
CA LEU A 461 10.01 13.30 -3.18
C LEU A 461 11.17 14.23 -2.77
N PHE A 462 10.99 15.03 -1.73
CA PHE A 462 11.99 16.03 -1.32
C PHE A 462 12.58 15.70 0.05
N THR A 463 13.67 14.94 0.05
CA THR A 463 14.42 14.59 1.25
C THR A 463 15.02 15.86 1.90
N ILE A 464 14.66 16.11 3.16
CA ILE A 464 15.22 17.18 4.00
C ILE A 464 16.23 16.67 5.02
N ALA A 465 16.14 15.38 5.36
CA ALA A 465 17.11 14.66 6.18
C ALA A 465 17.20 13.22 5.69
N LYS A 466 18.41 12.68 5.58
CA LYS A 466 18.67 11.28 5.18
C LYS A 466 19.33 10.51 6.31
N ASP A 467 19.26 9.17 6.24
CA ASP A 467 19.81 8.26 7.25
C ASP A 467 19.30 8.57 8.67
N VAL A 468 18.01 8.84 8.81
CA VAL A 468 17.43 9.21 10.09
C VAL A 468 17.20 7.97 10.94
N LYS A 469 17.93 7.90 12.05
CA LYS A 469 17.86 6.83 13.06
C LYS A 469 17.34 7.38 14.36
N LEU A 470 16.48 6.63 14.98
CA LEU A 470 15.92 6.94 16.27
C LEU A 470 16.41 5.90 17.29
N GLN A 471 16.92 6.37 18.44
CA GLN A 471 17.24 5.53 19.57
C GLN A 471 16.63 6.12 20.84
N VAL A 472 15.82 5.31 21.52
CA VAL A 472 15.21 5.65 22.80
C VAL A 472 15.98 4.95 23.91
N GLU A 473 16.41 5.72 24.90
CA GLU A 473 17.00 5.24 26.15
C GLU A 473 15.98 5.40 27.27
N PHE A 474 15.55 4.30 27.85
CA PHE A 474 14.55 4.28 28.93
C PHE A 474 15.21 4.38 30.31
N ASN A 475 14.59 5.16 31.21
CA ASN A 475 15.03 5.30 32.57
C ASN A 475 14.53 4.12 33.43
N PRO A 476 15.41 3.21 33.91
CA PRO A 476 14.99 2.03 34.66
C PRO A 476 14.36 2.37 36.03
N ALA A 477 14.58 3.57 36.57
CA ALA A 477 13.91 4.02 37.76
C ALA A 477 12.41 4.34 37.56
N LYS A 478 11.99 4.55 36.32
CA LYS A 478 10.62 4.91 35.95
C LYS A 478 9.93 3.85 35.09
N VAL A 479 10.67 3.13 34.26
CA VAL A 479 10.16 2.18 33.25
C VAL A 479 10.72 0.80 33.53
N GLN A 480 9.85 -0.16 33.84
CA GLN A 480 10.22 -1.56 34.01
C GLN A 480 10.40 -2.27 32.66
N ALA A 481 9.49 -2.01 31.73
CA ALA A 481 9.54 -2.60 30.41
C ALA A 481 8.88 -1.68 29.37
N TYR A 482 9.21 -1.91 28.11
CA TYR A 482 8.65 -1.17 26.98
C TYR A 482 8.43 -2.07 25.77
N ARG A 483 7.53 -1.66 24.89
CA ARG A 483 7.26 -2.28 23.59
C ARG A 483 7.07 -1.20 22.54
N LEU A 484 7.82 -1.27 21.44
CA LEU A 484 7.55 -0.46 20.23
C LEU A 484 6.38 -1.09 19.47
N ILE A 485 5.37 -0.31 19.14
CA ILE A 485 4.17 -0.75 18.42
C ILE A 485 4.39 -0.58 16.92
N GLY A 486 4.44 -1.70 16.17
CA GLY A 486 4.83 -1.69 14.77
C GLY A 486 6.34 -1.59 14.57
N TYR A 487 6.80 -1.23 13.38
CA TYR A 487 8.21 -1.09 13.00
C TYR A 487 9.03 -2.40 13.12
N GLU A 488 8.39 -3.56 13.11
CA GLU A 488 9.04 -4.86 13.29
C GLU A 488 10.14 -5.11 12.23
N ASN A 489 9.93 -4.66 11.01
CA ASN A 489 10.88 -4.76 9.90
C ASN A 489 11.85 -3.55 9.81
N ARG A 490 11.75 -2.59 10.72
CA ARG A 490 12.59 -1.36 10.75
C ARG A 490 13.51 -1.29 11.96
N LEU A 491 13.56 -2.36 12.77
CA LEU A 491 14.44 -2.43 13.92
C LEU A 491 15.93 -2.42 13.49
N LEU A 492 16.74 -1.74 14.28
CA LEU A 492 18.20 -1.65 14.11
C LEU A 492 18.88 -2.20 15.38
N GLN A 493 20.12 -2.69 15.21
CA GLN A 493 20.94 -3.00 16.37
C GLN A 493 21.33 -1.69 17.06
N LYS A 494 21.51 -1.73 18.39
CA LYS A 494 21.89 -0.53 19.15
C LYS A 494 23.19 0.12 18.68
N GLU A 495 24.11 -0.69 18.13
CA GLU A 495 25.38 -0.27 17.54
C GLU A 495 25.19 0.44 16.20
N ASP A 496 24.15 0.11 15.44
CA ASP A 496 23.84 0.72 14.13
C ASP A 496 23.51 2.21 14.25
N PHE A 497 23.08 2.66 15.44
CA PHE A 497 22.79 4.07 15.71
C PHE A 497 24.00 4.97 15.44
N ASN A 498 25.19 4.54 15.83
CA ASN A 498 26.44 5.29 15.65
C ASN A 498 27.17 4.95 14.33
N ASN A 499 26.65 4.02 13.55
CA ASN A 499 27.26 3.58 12.30
C ASN A 499 26.74 4.41 11.11
N ASP A 500 27.56 5.35 10.63
CA ASP A 500 27.20 6.21 9.50
C ASP A 500 27.20 5.47 8.14
N ALA A 501 27.73 4.24 8.07
CA ALA A 501 27.65 3.40 6.88
C ALA A 501 26.34 2.60 6.81
N LYS A 502 25.60 2.49 7.92
CA LYS A 502 24.30 1.82 7.96
C LYS A 502 23.23 2.75 7.43
N ASP A 503 22.62 2.36 6.34
CA ASP A 503 21.49 3.05 5.72
C ASP A 503 20.26 3.06 6.63
N ALA A 504 19.48 4.12 6.59
CA ALA A 504 18.26 4.30 7.38
C ALA A 504 17.26 5.20 6.63
N GLY A 505 16.11 5.48 7.25
CA GLY A 505 15.01 6.17 6.61
C GLY A 505 15.29 7.61 6.22
N GLU A 506 14.53 8.08 5.25
CA GLU A 506 14.57 9.43 4.73
C GLU A 506 13.35 10.23 5.23
N LEU A 507 13.56 11.48 5.59
CA LEU A 507 12.47 12.40 5.94
C LEU A 507 12.28 13.43 4.84
N GLY A 508 11.07 13.48 4.29
CA GLY A 508 10.70 14.41 3.23
C GLY A 508 10.13 15.74 3.75
N SER A 509 10.05 16.73 2.86
CA SER A 509 9.53 18.06 3.16
C SER A 509 8.07 18.03 3.61
N GLY A 510 7.79 18.48 4.83
CA GLY A 510 6.44 18.50 5.40
C GLY A 510 5.91 17.14 5.83
N HIS A 511 6.69 16.07 5.66
CA HIS A 511 6.31 14.72 6.06
C HIS A 511 6.27 14.58 7.59
N THR A 512 5.32 13.79 8.11
CA THR A 512 5.22 13.45 9.53
C THR A 512 5.52 11.99 9.73
N VAL A 513 6.26 11.66 10.81
CA VAL A 513 6.48 10.28 11.24
C VAL A 513 6.02 10.15 12.69
N THR A 514 5.23 9.12 12.98
CA THR A 514 4.67 8.86 14.30
C THR A 514 5.01 7.44 14.73
N ALA A 515 5.65 7.32 15.89
CA ALA A 515 5.88 6.04 16.56
C ALA A 515 5.19 6.02 17.92
N LEU A 516 4.73 4.85 18.33
CA LEU A 516 4.06 4.63 19.62
C LEU A 516 4.83 3.60 20.43
N TYR A 517 5.08 3.92 21.70
CA TYR A 517 5.60 2.99 22.70
C TYR A 517 4.56 2.73 23.78
N GLU A 518 4.33 1.46 24.08
CA GLU A 518 3.65 1.05 25.29
C GLU A 518 4.71 0.77 26.36
N ILE A 519 4.61 1.43 27.51
CA ILE A 519 5.55 1.28 28.61
C ILE A 519 4.85 0.77 29.86
N ILE A 520 5.53 -0.09 30.62
CA ILE A 520 5.12 -0.57 31.91
C ILE A 520 5.90 0.21 32.98
N PRO A 521 5.23 1.04 33.81
CA PRO A 521 5.90 1.81 34.83
C PRO A 521 6.58 0.92 35.87
N ALA A 522 7.66 1.40 36.50
CA ALA A 522 8.36 0.70 37.54
C ALA A 522 7.42 0.38 38.71
N GLY A 523 7.46 -0.88 39.21
CA GLY A 523 6.62 -1.36 40.29
C GLY A 523 5.23 -1.85 39.89
N VAL A 524 4.84 -1.74 38.64
CA VAL A 524 3.58 -2.30 38.13
C VAL A 524 3.75 -3.80 37.89
N LYS A 525 2.84 -4.61 38.46
CA LYS A 525 2.81 -6.05 38.16
C LYS A 525 2.37 -6.28 36.71
N ASN A 526 3.12 -7.11 35.99
CA ASN A 526 2.81 -7.41 34.59
C ASN A 526 2.92 -8.91 34.30
N GLU A 527 2.28 -9.34 33.22
CA GLU A 527 2.21 -10.72 32.75
C GLU A 527 3.10 -10.95 31.50
N PHE A 528 3.77 -9.91 31.01
CA PHE A 528 4.53 -9.94 29.76
C PHE A 528 6.02 -10.22 29.94
N LEU A 529 6.54 -10.06 31.15
CA LEU A 529 7.91 -10.39 31.47
C LEU A 529 7.96 -11.75 32.19
N GLU A 530 8.38 -12.77 31.47
CA GLU A 530 8.61 -14.08 32.03
C GLU A 530 9.86 -14.05 32.94
N SER A 531 9.80 -14.68 34.12
CA SER A 531 10.97 -14.86 34.96
C SER A 531 11.88 -15.93 34.35
N VAL A 532 13.16 -15.60 34.20
CA VAL A 532 14.19 -16.55 33.77
C VAL A 532 14.79 -17.20 35.01
N ASP A 533 15.10 -18.49 34.96
CA ASP A 533 15.82 -19.18 36.02
C ASP A 533 17.16 -18.48 36.33
N PRO A 534 17.61 -18.48 37.57
CA PRO A 534 18.89 -17.86 37.96
C PRO A 534 20.05 -18.38 37.09
N LEU A 535 20.79 -17.45 36.50
CA LEU A 535 21.90 -17.80 35.61
C LEU A 535 23.06 -18.44 36.40
N LYS A 536 23.57 -19.56 35.92
CA LYS A 536 24.67 -20.29 36.56
C LYS A 536 26.00 -19.52 36.55
N TYR A 537 26.23 -18.73 35.51
CA TYR A 537 27.52 -18.05 35.26
C TYR A 537 27.46 -16.54 35.50
N GLN A 538 26.31 -16.00 35.84
CA GLN A 538 26.12 -14.59 36.17
C GLN A 538 25.39 -14.50 37.50
N GLN A 539 25.91 -13.70 38.42
CA GLN A 539 25.16 -13.38 39.62
C GLN A 539 23.97 -12.48 39.23
N PRO A 540 22.78 -12.66 39.84
CA PRO A 540 21.70 -11.72 39.69
C PRO A 540 22.24 -10.32 39.95
N VAL A 541 22.08 -9.43 39.01
CA VAL A 541 22.42 -8.02 39.20
C VAL A 541 21.61 -7.57 40.42
N LYS A 542 22.28 -7.25 41.52
CA LYS A 542 21.60 -6.67 42.70
C LYS A 542 20.78 -5.50 42.17
N PRO A 543 19.52 -5.31 42.66
CA PRO A 543 18.74 -4.15 42.28
C PRO A 543 19.63 -2.93 42.34
N ARG A 544 19.99 -2.36 41.22
CA ARG A 544 20.81 -1.15 41.17
C ARG A 544 19.96 -0.11 41.88
N ASN A 545 20.43 0.39 43.04
CA ASN A 545 19.89 1.62 43.58
C ASN A 545 20.20 2.70 42.51
N TYR A 546 19.28 2.88 41.58
CA TYR A 546 19.38 3.96 40.61
C TYR A 546 19.33 5.27 41.41
N VAL A 547 20.50 5.80 41.75
CA VAL A 547 20.61 7.16 42.28
C VAL A 547 20.03 8.03 41.19
N ALA A 548 18.87 8.57 41.47
CA ALA A 548 18.08 9.36 40.54
C ALA A 548 18.88 10.58 40.04
N MET A 549 19.64 10.39 38.98
CA MET A 549 20.07 11.49 38.15
C MET A 549 18.83 11.97 37.38
N ASN A 550 18.23 13.04 37.86
CA ASN A 550 17.06 13.68 37.29
C ASN A 550 15.75 12.86 37.38
N ASN A 551 15.05 12.98 38.52
CA ASN A 551 13.84 12.22 38.85
C ASN A 551 12.61 12.44 37.94
N GLU A 552 12.66 13.36 37.00
CA GLU A 552 11.52 13.72 36.15
C GLU A 552 11.55 13.06 34.76
N GLU A 553 12.70 12.57 34.29
CA GLU A 553 12.84 12.00 32.98
C GLU A 553 12.45 10.51 32.95
N VAL A 554 11.55 10.17 32.02
CA VAL A 554 11.10 8.79 31.80
C VAL A 554 11.98 8.11 30.75
N MET A 555 12.38 8.86 29.73
CA MET A 555 13.23 8.40 28.64
C MET A 555 13.95 9.57 27.97
N THR A 556 14.98 9.25 27.22
CA THR A 556 15.66 10.19 26.33
C THR A 556 15.62 9.68 24.91
N ILE A 557 15.14 10.50 23.97
CA ILE A 557 15.08 10.17 22.56
C ILE A 557 16.26 10.84 21.87
N LYS A 558 17.02 10.03 21.14
CA LYS A 558 18.18 10.46 20.36
C LYS A 558 17.89 10.28 18.88
N PHE A 559 18.08 11.34 18.10
CA PHE A 559 17.96 11.31 16.65
C PHE A 559 19.33 11.55 16.03
N ARG A 560 19.70 10.66 15.10
CA ARG A 560 20.89 10.85 14.28
C ARG A 560 20.46 10.96 12.83
N TYR A 561 20.92 11.98 12.12
CA TYR A 561 20.54 12.25 10.73
C TYR A 561 21.67 12.91 9.97
N LYS A 562 21.65 12.80 8.64
CA LYS A 562 22.53 13.54 7.73
C LYS A 562 21.72 14.62 6.97
N LYS A 563 22.39 15.70 6.58
CA LYS A 563 21.81 16.63 5.62
C LYS A 563 21.69 15.97 4.25
N PRO A 564 20.75 16.39 3.38
CA PRO A 564 20.58 15.77 2.05
C PRO A 564 21.86 15.73 1.21
N ASP A 565 22.69 16.76 1.31
CA ASP A 565 23.96 16.94 0.58
C ASP A 565 25.21 16.63 1.44
N GLY A 566 25.04 16.08 2.65
CA GLY A 566 26.13 15.82 3.60
C GLY A 566 26.28 14.34 3.94
N ASP A 567 27.48 13.92 4.33
CA ASP A 567 27.82 12.55 4.73
C ASP A 567 28.10 12.43 6.24
N ILE A 568 28.14 13.56 6.97
CA ILE A 568 28.41 13.59 8.39
C ILE A 568 27.08 13.68 9.15
N SER A 569 26.87 12.70 10.05
CA SER A 569 25.67 12.69 10.86
C SER A 569 25.69 13.75 11.97
N ARG A 570 24.50 14.21 12.35
CA ARG A 570 24.20 15.13 13.44
C ARG A 570 23.36 14.41 14.48
N LEU A 571 23.52 14.78 15.74
CA LEU A 571 22.78 14.25 16.87
C LEU A 571 21.85 15.32 17.45
N ILE A 572 20.58 14.97 17.65
CA ILE A 572 19.62 15.74 18.46
C ILE A 572 19.24 14.85 19.64
N VAL A 573 19.17 15.45 20.84
CA VAL A 573 18.79 14.76 22.07
C VAL A 573 17.56 15.43 22.64
N HIS A 574 16.51 14.66 22.91
CA HIS A 574 15.23 15.13 23.41
C HIS A 574 14.81 14.33 24.66
N PRO A 575 14.96 14.87 25.89
CA PRO A 575 14.48 14.23 27.10
C PRO A 575 12.96 14.32 27.21
N VAL A 576 12.32 13.23 27.63
CA VAL A 576 10.88 13.14 27.86
C VAL A 576 10.63 13.05 29.34
N LYS A 577 9.87 14.01 29.87
CA LYS A 577 9.49 14.06 31.27
C LYS A 577 8.20 13.29 31.52
N GLU A 578 8.03 12.87 32.77
CA GLU A 578 6.82 12.21 33.24
C GLU A 578 5.58 13.09 33.00
N GLY A 579 4.57 12.53 32.36
CA GLY A 579 3.25 13.14 32.18
C GLY A 579 2.20 12.23 32.82
N ASN A 580 1.37 12.79 33.67
CA ASN A 580 0.24 12.07 34.29
C ASN A 580 -1.09 12.55 33.68
N THR A 581 -1.19 12.48 32.36
CA THR A 581 -2.37 12.95 31.63
C THR A 581 -3.34 11.78 31.45
N LEU A 582 -4.59 11.99 31.80
CA LEU A 582 -5.65 11.07 31.41
C LEU A 582 -5.72 11.02 29.89
N PHE A 583 -5.85 9.85 29.30
CA PHE A 583 -5.86 9.68 27.85
C PHE A 583 -6.96 10.51 27.13
N THR A 584 -8.09 10.73 27.81
CA THR A 584 -9.18 11.59 27.31
C THR A 584 -8.80 13.06 27.13
N ASN A 585 -7.77 13.51 27.85
CA ASN A 585 -7.23 14.88 27.79
C ASN A 585 -6.03 15.01 26.84
N ALA A 586 -5.57 13.90 26.28
CA ALA A 586 -4.51 13.86 25.29
C ALA A 586 -4.91 14.59 24.00
N SER A 587 -3.94 15.00 23.21
CA SER A 587 -4.19 15.68 21.93
C SER A 587 -5.04 14.81 20.98
N SER A 588 -5.75 15.46 20.07
CA SER A 588 -6.50 14.72 19.03
C SER A 588 -5.57 13.88 18.16
N ASN A 589 -4.34 14.33 17.88
CA ASN A 589 -3.34 13.56 17.16
C ASN A 589 -2.99 12.27 17.89
N PHE A 590 -2.71 12.35 19.18
CA PHE A 590 -2.35 11.18 19.97
C PHE A 590 -3.50 10.18 20.09
N ARG A 591 -4.71 10.66 20.41
CA ARG A 591 -5.90 9.81 20.49
C ARG A 591 -6.23 9.13 19.16
N PHE A 592 -6.05 9.84 18.05
CA PHE A 592 -6.26 9.25 16.73
C PHE A 592 -5.20 8.21 16.39
N ALA A 593 -3.91 8.50 16.59
CA ALA A 593 -2.82 7.56 16.36
C ALA A 593 -3.00 6.26 17.18
N ALA A 594 -3.37 6.39 18.45
CA ALA A 594 -3.66 5.24 19.31
C ALA A 594 -4.84 4.42 18.79
N SER A 595 -5.93 5.06 18.32
CA SER A 595 -7.08 4.35 17.75
C SER A 595 -6.71 3.56 16.49
N VAL A 596 -5.80 4.08 15.66
CA VAL A 596 -5.30 3.37 14.47
C VAL A 596 -4.43 2.18 14.87
N ALA A 597 -3.55 2.34 15.86
CA ALA A 597 -2.72 1.26 16.38
C ALA A 597 -3.58 0.14 16.98
N GLU A 598 -4.57 0.49 17.78
CA GLU A 598 -5.53 -0.44 18.37
C GLU A 598 -6.31 -1.22 17.30
N PHE A 599 -6.76 -0.53 16.24
CA PHE A 599 -7.39 -1.18 15.08
C PHE A 599 -6.46 -2.18 14.41
N GLY A 600 -5.19 -1.84 14.21
CA GLY A 600 -4.19 -2.74 13.64
C GLY A 600 -3.97 -3.99 14.50
N MET A 601 -3.88 -3.82 15.83
CA MET A 601 -3.76 -4.96 16.77
C MET A 601 -5.00 -5.88 16.71
N LEU A 602 -6.21 -5.32 16.57
CA LEU A 602 -7.44 -6.11 16.41
C LEU A 602 -7.45 -6.88 15.10
N LEU A 603 -7.04 -6.27 13.98
CA LEU A 603 -6.99 -6.93 12.67
C LEU A 603 -5.95 -8.06 12.63
N ARG A 604 -4.79 -7.89 13.28
CA ARG A 604 -3.75 -8.93 13.44
C ARG A 604 -4.21 -10.06 14.38
N ASN A 605 -5.20 -9.83 15.23
CA ASN A 605 -5.51 -10.62 16.42
C ASN A 605 -4.29 -10.71 17.36
N SER A 606 -3.62 -9.58 17.56
CA SER A 606 -2.43 -9.41 18.41
C SER A 606 -2.66 -9.93 19.82
N GLU A 607 -1.66 -10.55 20.42
CA GLU A 607 -1.67 -10.91 21.84
C GLU A 607 -1.65 -9.68 22.77
N PHE A 608 -1.14 -8.55 22.25
CA PHE A 608 -1.04 -7.28 22.99
C PHE A 608 -2.29 -6.39 22.86
N LYS A 609 -3.33 -6.82 22.16
CA LYS A 609 -4.58 -6.06 22.06
C LYS A 609 -5.34 -5.92 23.39
N GLN A 610 -5.06 -6.81 24.35
CA GLN A 610 -5.62 -6.82 25.70
C GLN A 610 -7.15 -6.57 25.73
N SER A 611 -7.60 -5.46 26.36
CA SER A 611 -9.02 -5.11 26.47
C SER A 611 -9.60 -4.42 25.22
N SER A 612 -8.83 -4.23 24.16
CA SER A 612 -9.25 -3.54 22.95
C SER A 612 -10.49 -4.13 22.29
N SER A 613 -11.37 -3.26 21.81
CA SER A 613 -12.51 -3.63 20.99
C SER A 613 -12.71 -2.67 19.81
N PHE A 614 -13.43 -3.10 18.77
CA PHE A 614 -13.77 -2.20 17.65
C PHE A 614 -14.65 -1.02 18.10
N GLU A 615 -15.44 -1.20 19.17
CA GLU A 615 -16.24 -0.16 19.80
C GLU A 615 -15.35 0.93 20.41
N ASP A 616 -14.29 0.55 21.12
CA ASP A 616 -13.33 1.47 21.73
C ASP A 616 -12.59 2.27 20.65
N VAL A 617 -12.12 1.60 19.60
CA VAL A 617 -11.49 2.26 18.43
C VAL A 617 -12.43 3.32 17.83
N VAL A 618 -13.72 3.00 17.65
CA VAL A 618 -14.70 3.97 17.11
C VAL A 618 -14.87 5.16 18.04
N GLN A 619 -14.93 4.94 19.36
CA GLN A 619 -15.09 6.02 20.34
C GLN A 619 -13.87 6.94 20.38
N LEU A 620 -12.66 6.36 20.40
CA LEU A 620 -11.41 7.10 20.41
C LEU A 620 -11.27 7.94 19.12
N ALA A 621 -11.43 7.30 17.97
CA ALA A 621 -11.26 7.95 16.68
C ALA A 621 -12.32 9.04 16.43
N LYS A 622 -13.59 8.79 16.76
CA LYS A 622 -14.69 9.76 16.56
C LYS A 622 -14.42 11.10 17.26
N ASN A 623 -13.84 11.04 18.46
CA ASN A 623 -13.53 12.22 19.26
C ASN A 623 -12.17 12.86 18.91
N ALA A 624 -11.48 12.33 17.90
CA ALA A 624 -10.13 12.72 17.49
C ALA A 624 -9.99 13.00 15.98
N VAL A 625 -11.10 13.08 15.24
CA VAL A 625 -11.09 13.34 13.79
C VAL A 625 -10.38 14.66 13.48
N GLY A 626 -10.60 15.71 14.27
CA GLY A 626 -9.99 17.03 14.05
C GLY A 626 -10.38 17.65 12.70
N LYS A 627 -9.44 18.38 12.09
CA LYS A 627 -9.57 18.85 10.70
C LYS A 627 -9.26 17.69 9.76
N ASP A 628 -10.22 17.29 8.95
CA ASP A 628 -10.12 16.17 8.01
C ASP A 628 -10.54 16.64 6.60
N GLU A 629 -9.78 17.58 6.05
CA GLU A 629 -10.11 18.26 4.78
C GLU A 629 -10.22 17.26 3.62
N GLU A 630 -9.41 16.19 3.63
CA GLU A 630 -9.38 15.14 2.61
C GLU A 630 -10.32 13.95 2.93
N GLY A 631 -10.90 13.89 4.15
CA GLY A 631 -11.83 12.85 4.58
C GLY A 631 -11.21 11.51 4.95
N TYR A 632 -9.88 11.40 5.08
CA TYR A 632 -9.19 10.13 5.37
C TYR A 632 -9.54 9.58 6.77
N ARG A 633 -9.66 10.44 7.79
CA ARG A 633 -10.01 10.03 9.15
C ARG A 633 -11.48 9.62 9.25
N ALA A 634 -12.35 10.26 8.49
CA ALA A 634 -13.75 9.86 8.36
C ALA A 634 -13.89 8.49 7.66
N GLU A 635 -13.12 8.25 6.61
CA GLU A 635 -13.04 6.94 5.95
C GLU A 635 -12.57 5.84 6.92
N PHE A 636 -11.55 6.12 7.74
CA PHE A 636 -11.07 5.18 8.77
C PHE A 636 -12.21 4.67 9.66
N LEU A 637 -13.06 5.58 10.17
CA LEU A 637 -14.21 5.20 10.99
C LEU A 637 -15.20 4.27 10.25
N ILE A 638 -15.37 4.46 8.95
CA ILE A 638 -16.19 3.58 8.12
C ILE A 638 -15.55 2.20 8.01
N LEU A 639 -14.23 2.13 7.81
CA LEU A 639 -13.49 0.88 7.69
C LEU A 639 -13.50 0.08 9.01
N VAL A 640 -13.35 0.74 10.17
CA VAL A 640 -13.44 0.09 11.49
C VAL A 640 -14.81 -0.57 11.68
N LYS A 641 -15.89 0.15 11.41
CA LYS A 641 -17.27 -0.39 11.52
C LYS A 641 -17.50 -1.55 10.56
N ARG A 642 -16.89 -1.50 9.39
CA ARG A 642 -16.97 -2.56 8.40
C ARG A 642 -16.24 -3.82 8.86
N ALA A 643 -15.00 -3.68 9.37
CA ALA A 643 -14.25 -4.79 9.95
C ALA A 643 -15.02 -5.46 11.10
N GLN A 644 -15.63 -4.66 11.99
CA GLN A 644 -16.49 -5.14 13.07
C GLN A 644 -17.66 -5.97 12.53
N SER A 645 -18.36 -5.48 11.50
CA SER A 645 -19.48 -6.19 10.89
C SER A 645 -19.05 -7.54 10.29
N ILE A 646 -17.92 -7.56 9.57
CA ILE A 646 -17.36 -8.78 8.96
C ILE A 646 -17.00 -9.80 10.06
N GLY A 647 -16.36 -9.34 11.15
CA GLY A 647 -16.00 -10.17 12.30
C GLY A 647 -17.22 -10.83 12.96
N LYS A 648 -18.28 -10.06 13.22
CA LYS A 648 -19.54 -10.58 13.80
C LYS A 648 -20.21 -11.64 12.91
N GLN A 649 -20.25 -11.43 11.59
CA GLN A 649 -20.82 -12.41 10.65
C GLN A 649 -20.03 -13.72 10.62
N ARG A 650 -18.71 -13.66 10.80
CA ARG A 650 -17.85 -14.84 10.83
C ARG A 650 -18.11 -15.70 12.07
N VAL A 651 -18.28 -15.07 13.24
CA VAL A 651 -18.60 -15.78 14.49
C VAL A 651 -19.95 -16.48 14.37
N MET A 652 -20.99 -15.79 13.89
CA MET A 652 -22.34 -16.40 13.70
C MET A 652 -22.32 -17.61 12.75
N LYS A 653 -21.51 -17.56 11.66
CA LYS A 653 -21.39 -18.70 10.74
C LYS A 653 -20.70 -19.90 11.37
N THR A 654 -19.76 -19.69 12.29
CA THR A 654 -19.05 -20.77 12.97
C THR A 654 -19.92 -21.45 14.03
N GLU A 655 -20.84 -20.72 14.67
CA GLU A 655 -21.76 -21.24 15.67
C GLU A 655 -22.94 -22.03 15.07
N ILE A 656 -23.25 -21.86 13.78
CA ILE A 656 -24.40 -22.50 13.10
C ILE A 656 -24.02 -23.88 12.50
N ILE A 657 -22.76 -24.30 12.53
CA ILE A 657 -22.39 -25.65 12.09
C ILE A 657 -22.64 -26.61 13.25
N PRO A 658 -23.75 -27.40 13.25
CA PRO A 658 -23.94 -28.40 14.30
C PRO A 658 -22.87 -29.47 14.14
N VAL A 659 -22.16 -29.73 15.21
CA VAL A 659 -21.30 -30.93 15.33
C VAL A 659 -22.26 -32.14 15.31
N ASN A 660 -22.43 -32.73 14.14
CA ASN A 660 -23.06 -34.06 14.07
C ASN A 660 -22.07 -35.06 14.65
N TYR A 661 -22.42 -35.60 15.84
CA TYR A 661 -21.78 -36.74 16.44
C TYR A 661 -22.13 -38.03 15.67
#